data_9776b754897900cdfb6e610ff6f9120b
#
_entry.id   9776b754897900cdfb6e610ff6f9120b
#
_cell.length_a   1.000
_cell.length_b   1.000
_cell.length_c   1.000
_cell.angle_alpha   90.00
_cell.angle_beta   90.00
_cell.angle_gamma   90.00
#
_symmetry.space_group_name_H-M   'P 1'
#
loop_
_entity.id
_entity.type
_entity.pdbx_description
1 polymer ?
#
loop_
_entity_poly.entity_id
_entity_poly.type
_entity_poly.pdbx_seq_one_letter_code
_entity_poly.pdbx_strand_id
1 'polypeptide(L)'
;MEDYDKLMIGDQSVDGRLLIADKDRLCYQVKLESKGAFSMRTISKQLLGEFIDYYKKNPNKKAEDARVELKELSNIDKFEYGYSATLTAMAKMVLDPKNELIRKGISTDSFSTGSSLPKAAGLQQIYYGAPGTGKSKAIKDLTFGEDVIRTTFHPDSDYASFAGTYKPITEEVVLRDCYGKKVIDDETKEVVKEERIAYKFIPQAFLEAYVKAWKKLSSKKGEKIDKSENRIHPALLDTPEIFTKNKASKKQYLIIEEINRGNCAQIFGDLFQLLDRNEYGFSDYPIVADKDMQKYLEKEFEGWEITNKDKINQLYGEANMVSLIMRGERLVLPSNLYIWATMNTSDQSLFPIDSAFKRRWDWKYVPIREGRDKETNAKLNWYINTGDKQYDWWSFVSKVNKLIGSLTNSEDKKLGYFFCKAKNGEIDADLFVSKVIFYLWNDVFKDYGFDDKDFQDEEGKILSFDRFYEDKNGKTNVDIANVELFLDNLGVEKASFNKEEDVDDDDSIEEEVEDSSTEKRSKDNSHYTINGQGDYKKGPLALAVLQKYTNSNPSKTVKEIMEDWTPVVVNVPHMLETQEEYNTRISNSKDKKNRSRANIVKWGNNNVIYISTEWNIDTISEFIQKVNAQDWGINIEKIEE
;
A
#
# COMPACT_ATOMS: atom_id res chain seq x y z
N MET A 1 -26.70 33.64 13.18
CA MET A 1 -26.57 32.23 12.72
C MET A 1 -27.96 31.86 12.23
N GLU A 2 -28.08 31.55 10.95
CA GLU A 2 -29.35 31.15 10.37
C GLU A 2 -29.82 29.82 10.95
N ASP A 3 -31.13 29.61 11.02
CA ASP A 3 -31.69 28.42 11.72
C ASP A 3 -31.18 27.10 11.18
N TYR A 4 -30.90 27.04 9.88
CA TYR A 4 -30.35 25.81 9.24
C TYR A 4 -28.89 25.52 9.57
N ASP A 5 -28.19 26.40 10.29
CA ASP A 5 -26.80 26.17 10.71
C ASP A 5 -26.65 25.76 12.19
N LYS A 6 -27.77 25.46 12.84
CA LYS A 6 -27.80 25.05 14.26
C LYS A 6 -27.36 23.60 14.49
N LEU A 7 -27.45 22.74 13.49
CA LEU A 7 -27.02 21.35 13.61
C LEU A 7 -25.48 21.25 13.62
N MET A 8 -24.96 20.39 14.50
CA MET A 8 -23.54 20.17 14.66
C MET A 8 -23.16 18.73 14.24
N ILE A 9 -21.90 18.54 13.85
CA ILE A 9 -21.38 17.20 13.58
C ILE A 9 -21.51 16.37 14.85
N GLY A 10 -22.03 15.14 14.73
CA GLY A 10 -22.31 14.26 15.84
C GLY A 10 -23.74 14.38 16.42
N ASP A 11 -24.54 15.38 16.00
CA ASP A 11 -25.95 15.44 16.35
C ASP A 11 -26.71 14.28 15.70
N GLN A 12 -27.59 13.62 16.45
CA GLN A 12 -28.39 12.50 15.94
C GLN A 12 -29.83 12.56 16.45
N SER A 13 -30.75 11.95 15.70
CA SER A 13 -32.16 11.82 16.12
C SER A 13 -32.28 10.98 17.39
N VAL A 14 -33.39 11.14 18.11
CA VAL A 14 -33.67 10.43 19.37
C VAL A 14 -33.56 8.91 19.21
N ASP A 15 -34.00 8.38 18.08
CA ASP A 15 -33.92 6.95 17.73
C ASP A 15 -32.52 6.51 17.25
N GLY A 16 -31.59 7.45 17.11
CA GLY A 16 -30.22 7.19 16.66
C GLY A 16 -30.07 6.81 15.18
N ARG A 17 -31.14 6.82 14.38
CA ARG A 17 -31.12 6.40 12.98
C ARG A 17 -30.55 7.45 12.03
N LEU A 18 -30.56 8.70 12.43
CA LEU A 18 -30.01 9.82 11.68
C LEU A 18 -28.87 10.44 12.46
N LEU A 19 -27.71 10.56 11.86
CA LEU A 19 -26.51 11.17 12.42
C LEU A 19 -25.96 12.20 11.45
N ILE A 20 -25.68 13.43 11.94
CA ILE A 20 -24.95 14.44 11.18
C ILE A 20 -23.48 14.02 11.16
N ALA A 21 -23.03 13.48 10.03
CA ALA A 21 -21.68 12.96 9.87
C ALA A 21 -20.67 14.04 9.52
N ASP A 22 -21.10 15.05 8.74
CA ASP A 22 -20.28 16.20 8.36
C ASP A 22 -21.16 17.41 7.99
N LYS A 23 -20.59 18.62 7.99
CA LYS A 23 -21.24 19.83 7.50
C LYS A 23 -20.24 20.77 6.84
N ASP A 24 -20.62 21.36 5.74
CA ASP A 24 -19.88 22.42 5.09
C ASP A 24 -20.69 23.76 5.06
N ARG A 25 -20.23 24.71 4.25
CA ARG A 25 -20.91 26.01 4.10
C ARG A 25 -22.30 25.87 3.48
N LEU A 26 -22.55 24.90 2.61
CA LEU A 26 -23.76 24.76 1.79
C LEU A 26 -24.61 23.53 2.12
N CYS A 27 -24.00 22.47 2.68
CA CYS A 27 -24.64 21.17 2.86
C CYS A 27 -24.33 20.51 4.21
N TYR A 28 -25.14 19.50 4.56
CA TYR A 28 -24.89 18.51 5.60
C TYR A 28 -24.68 17.13 4.98
N GLN A 29 -23.71 16.37 5.47
CA GLN A 29 -23.61 14.93 5.21
C GLN A 29 -24.29 14.17 6.35
N VAL A 30 -25.26 13.34 6.00
CA VAL A 30 -26.10 12.65 6.97
C VAL A 30 -26.00 11.16 6.78
N LYS A 31 -25.65 10.45 7.85
CA LYS A 31 -25.68 8.99 7.91
C LYS A 31 -27.06 8.54 8.36
N LEU A 32 -27.72 7.71 7.57
CA LEU A 32 -29.03 7.15 7.87
C LEU A 32 -28.94 5.64 8.05
N GLU A 33 -29.60 5.13 9.10
CA GLU A 33 -29.76 3.69 9.31
C GLU A 33 -31.22 3.28 8.99
N SER A 34 -31.35 2.31 8.09
CA SER A 34 -32.64 1.74 7.75
C SER A 34 -32.50 0.22 7.63
N LYS A 35 -33.25 -0.56 8.42
CA LYS A 35 -33.27 -2.02 8.41
C LYS A 35 -31.87 -2.68 8.55
N GLY A 36 -31.01 -2.09 9.41
CA GLY A 36 -29.66 -2.60 9.64
C GLY A 36 -28.62 -2.24 8.56
N ALA A 37 -29.00 -1.46 7.54
CA ALA A 37 -28.09 -0.93 6.52
C ALA A 37 -27.90 0.58 6.72
N PHE A 38 -26.67 1.05 6.49
CA PHE A 38 -26.33 2.47 6.53
C PHE A 38 -26.30 3.06 5.12
N SER A 39 -26.86 4.27 4.98
CA SER A 39 -26.75 5.08 3.78
C SER A 39 -26.28 6.49 4.13
N MET A 40 -25.48 7.10 3.25
CA MET A 40 -25.08 8.51 3.38
C MET A 40 -25.95 9.36 2.45
N ARG A 41 -26.31 10.54 2.91
CA ARG A 41 -27.05 11.54 2.11
C ARG A 41 -26.47 12.92 2.29
N THR A 42 -26.46 13.68 1.21
CA THR A 42 -26.09 15.11 1.22
C THR A 42 -27.37 15.93 1.26
N ILE A 43 -27.50 16.83 2.24
CA ILE A 43 -28.64 17.67 2.47
C ILE A 43 -28.25 19.12 2.29
N SER A 44 -28.82 19.82 1.30
CA SER A 44 -28.62 21.26 1.09
C SER A 44 -29.13 22.06 2.28
N LYS A 45 -28.34 22.98 2.79
CA LYS A 45 -28.74 23.89 3.88
C LYS A 45 -29.87 24.83 3.47
N GLN A 46 -29.87 25.27 2.22
CA GLN A 46 -30.95 26.09 1.68
C GLN A 46 -32.28 25.34 1.74
N LEU A 47 -32.30 24.11 1.24
CA LEU A 47 -33.52 23.30 1.23
C LEU A 47 -33.94 22.90 2.65
N LEU A 48 -33.00 22.65 3.55
CA LEU A 48 -33.29 22.44 4.98
C LEU A 48 -33.93 23.71 5.59
N GLY A 49 -33.46 24.91 5.23
CA GLY A 49 -34.03 26.16 5.65
C GLY A 49 -35.51 26.31 5.24
N GLU A 50 -35.85 25.95 4.01
CA GLU A 50 -37.24 25.95 3.51
C GLU A 50 -38.14 24.98 4.32
N PHE A 51 -37.62 23.79 4.67
CA PHE A 51 -38.33 22.84 5.54
C PHE A 51 -38.47 23.36 6.98
N ILE A 52 -37.46 24.02 7.52
CA ILE A 52 -37.53 24.63 8.85
C ILE A 52 -38.60 25.71 8.88
N ASP A 53 -38.64 26.60 7.89
CA ASP A 53 -39.64 27.68 7.81
C ASP A 53 -41.05 27.13 7.57
N TYR A 54 -41.19 26.06 6.83
CA TYR A 54 -42.45 25.36 6.67
C TYR A 54 -42.96 24.79 8.02
N TYR A 55 -42.11 24.10 8.78
CA TYR A 55 -42.48 23.50 10.06
C TYR A 55 -42.67 24.53 11.19
N LYS A 56 -42.03 25.70 11.14
CA LYS A 56 -42.36 26.80 12.04
C LYS A 56 -43.82 27.21 11.91
N LYS A 57 -44.35 27.18 10.68
CA LYS A 57 -45.75 27.53 10.40
C LYS A 57 -46.74 26.38 10.58
N ASN A 58 -46.25 25.13 10.44
CA ASN A 58 -47.05 23.92 10.37
C ASN A 58 -46.48 22.80 11.25
N PRO A 59 -46.38 22.95 12.57
CA PRO A 59 -45.59 22.03 13.44
C PRO A 59 -46.12 20.58 13.47
N ASN A 60 -47.42 20.37 13.20
CA ASN A 60 -48.07 19.07 13.28
C ASN A 60 -48.20 18.32 11.94
N LYS A 61 -47.70 18.88 10.85
CA LYS A 61 -47.78 18.27 9.52
C LYS A 61 -46.82 17.09 9.38
N LYS A 62 -47.21 16.12 8.54
CA LYS A 62 -46.38 14.97 8.19
C LYS A 62 -45.38 15.28 7.07
N ALA A 63 -44.33 14.46 6.95
CA ALA A 63 -43.32 14.62 5.89
C ALA A 63 -43.89 14.57 4.46
N GLU A 64 -44.98 13.86 4.26
CA GLU A 64 -45.68 13.75 2.97
C GLU A 64 -46.39 15.08 2.61
N ASP A 65 -47.03 15.70 3.57
CA ASP A 65 -47.71 16.98 3.38
C ASP A 65 -46.68 18.07 3.03
N ALA A 66 -45.58 18.14 3.80
CA ALA A 66 -44.51 19.08 3.52
C ALA A 66 -43.90 18.90 2.13
N ARG A 67 -43.78 17.67 1.66
CA ARG A 67 -43.27 17.36 0.33
C ARG A 67 -44.18 17.88 -0.78
N VAL A 68 -45.48 17.72 -0.64
CA VAL A 68 -46.46 18.16 -1.65
C VAL A 68 -46.53 19.69 -1.70
N GLU A 69 -46.69 20.32 -0.55
CA GLU A 69 -46.83 21.76 -0.44
C GLU A 69 -45.54 22.53 -0.85
N LEU A 70 -44.37 22.04 -0.48
CA LEU A 70 -43.09 22.68 -0.88
C LEU A 70 -42.72 22.42 -2.34
N LYS A 71 -43.17 21.32 -2.94
CA LYS A 71 -42.97 21.05 -4.36
C LYS A 71 -43.71 22.07 -5.23
N GLU A 72 -44.89 22.51 -4.81
CA GLU A 72 -45.67 23.51 -5.49
C GLU A 72 -45.06 24.94 -5.37
N LEU A 73 -44.33 25.20 -4.27
CA LEU A 73 -43.74 26.49 -3.98
C LEU A 73 -42.32 26.70 -4.54
N SER A 74 -41.56 25.64 -4.74
CA SER A 74 -40.10 25.71 -4.94
C SER A 74 -39.60 25.38 -6.34
N ASN A 75 -40.44 25.00 -7.32
CA ASN A 75 -40.02 24.59 -8.68
C ASN A 75 -38.94 23.48 -8.71
N ILE A 76 -38.76 22.72 -7.64
CA ILE A 76 -37.77 21.63 -7.56
C ILE A 76 -38.40 20.35 -8.04
N ASP A 77 -38.08 19.95 -9.27
CA ASP A 77 -38.74 18.86 -10.01
C ASP A 77 -38.51 17.45 -9.51
N LYS A 78 -37.64 17.19 -8.51
CA LYS A 78 -37.30 15.82 -8.08
C LYS A 78 -37.05 15.71 -6.58
N PHE A 79 -38.12 15.62 -5.79
CA PHE A 79 -38.01 15.03 -4.44
C PHE A 79 -38.17 13.51 -4.48
N GLU A 80 -37.12 12.77 -4.28
CA GLU A 80 -37.22 11.34 -4.04
C GLU A 80 -37.88 11.06 -2.67
N TYR A 81 -38.73 10.04 -2.58
CA TYR A 81 -39.55 9.71 -1.41
C TYR A 81 -38.82 9.65 -0.06
N GLY A 82 -37.54 9.22 -0.06
CA GLY A 82 -36.74 9.17 1.18
C GLY A 82 -36.06 10.49 1.60
N TYR A 83 -36.06 11.49 0.74
CA TYR A 83 -35.33 12.76 0.99
C TYR A 83 -36.15 13.71 1.88
N SER A 84 -37.46 13.77 1.65
CA SER A 84 -38.38 14.59 2.45
C SER A 84 -38.45 14.11 3.91
N ALA A 85 -38.39 12.81 4.17
CA ALA A 85 -38.37 12.27 5.54
C ALA A 85 -37.11 12.69 6.30
N THR A 86 -35.96 12.69 5.63
CA THR A 86 -34.68 13.13 6.20
C THR A 86 -34.70 14.63 6.52
N LEU A 87 -35.16 15.46 5.56
CA LEU A 87 -35.31 16.92 5.76
C LEU A 87 -36.27 17.25 6.88
N THR A 88 -37.40 16.53 6.97
CA THR A 88 -38.37 16.69 8.05
C THR A 88 -37.76 16.36 9.41
N ALA A 89 -37.04 15.26 9.53
CA ALA A 89 -36.36 14.88 10.79
C ALA A 89 -35.33 15.96 11.19
N MET A 90 -34.51 16.42 10.26
CA MET A 90 -33.52 17.48 10.52
C MET A 90 -34.18 18.83 10.88
N ALA A 91 -35.26 19.23 10.21
CA ALA A 91 -35.98 20.42 10.55
C ALA A 91 -36.58 20.37 11.96
N LYS A 92 -37.15 19.22 12.36
CA LYS A 92 -37.64 19.00 13.72
C LYS A 92 -36.53 19.03 14.75
N MET A 93 -35.37 18.44 14.46
CA MET A 93 -34.18 18.48 15.33
C MET A 93 -33.74 19.94 15.60
N VAL A 94 -33.86 20.85 14.63
CA VAL A 94 -33.56 22.27 14.79
C VAL A 94 -34.61 22.97 15.62
N LEU A 95 -35.90 22.69 15.39
CA LEU A 95 -37.03 23.39 16.03
C LEU A 95 -37.29 22.91 17.46
N ASP A 96 -37.06 21.64 17.74
CA ASP A 96 -37.20 21.06 19.08
C ASP A 96 -35.97 20.21 19.47
N PRO A 97 -34.83 20.86 19.74
CA PRO A 97 -33.56 20.15 20.05
C PRO A 97 -33.63 19.28 21.30
N LYS A 98 -34.57 19.53 22.21
CA LYS A 98 -34.69 18.78 23.46
C LYS A 98 -35.33 17.41 23.27
N ASN A 99 -36.28 17.32 22.35
CA ASN A 99 -37.05 16.11 22.09
C ASN A 99 -36.55 15.30 20.87
N GLU A 100 -35.93 15.98 19.90
CA GLU A 100 -35.53 15.35 18.62
C GLU A 100 -34.03 15.22 18.43
N LEU A 101 -33.22 15.76 19.36
CA LEU A 101 -31.77 15.78 19.22
C LEU A 101 -31.07 15.17 20.43
N ILE A 102 -30.25 14.17 20.18
CA ILE A 102 -29.29 13.63 21.17
C ILE A 102 -27.90 14.08 20.76
N ARG A 103 -27.24 14.89 21.61
CA ARG A 103 -25.82 15.21 21.49
C ARG A 103 -25.01 14.19 22.25
N LYS A 104 -24.43 13.23 21.54
CA LYS A 104 -23.45 12.33 22.14
C LYS A 104 -22.09 13.02 22.08
N GLY A 105 -21.49 13.24 23.25
CA GLY A 105 -20.07 13.54 23.35
C GLY A 105 -19.30 12.34 22.78
N ILE A 106 -18.90 12.42 21.52
CA ILE A 106 -18.02 11.45 20.92
C ILE A 106 -16.64 11.73 21.51
N SER A 107 -16.04 10.73 22.17
CA SER A 107 -14.64 10.84 22.58
C SER A 107 -13.80 11.14 21.31
N THR A 108 -13.01 12.19 21.38
CA THR A 108 -12.24 12.76 20.26
C THR A 108 -11.15 11.84 19.70
N ASP A 109 -11.07 10.59 20.16
CA ASP A 109 -10.00 9.66 19.80
C ASP A 109 -10.27 8.80 18.54
N SER A 110 -11.42 8.93 17.89
CA SER A 110 -11.72 8.13 16.68
C SER A 110 -12.15 8.91 15.43
N PHE A 111 -12.22 10.25 15.48
CA PHE A 111 -12.46 11.07 14.31
C PHE A 111 -11.50 12.25 14.32
N SER A 112 -10.55 12.26 13.39
CA SER A 112 -9.75 13.43 13.10
C SER A 112 -10.70 14.56 12.67
N THR A 113 -10.86 15.55 13.52
CA THR A 113 -11.57 16.80 13.24
C THR A 113 -10.87 17.56 12.14
N GLY A 114 -11.46 17.58 10.97
CA GLY A 114 -11.07 18.43 9.86
C GLY A 114 -12.30 18.64 9.00
N SER A 115 -13.04 19.70 9.28
CA SER A 115 -14.09 20.20 8.41
C SER A 115 -13.47 20.80 7.17
N SER A 116 -13.25 19.98 6.19
CA SER A 116 -13.16 20.34 4.78
C SER A 116 -13.70 19.14 4.03
N LEU A 117 -14.45 19.38 2.95
CA LEU A 117 -14.67 18.38 1.91
C LEU A 117 -13.44 17.49 1.82
N PRO A 118 -13.55 16.14 1.72
CA PRO A 118 -12.38 15.33 1.65
C PRO A 118 -11.53 15.90 0.52
N LYS A 119 -10.54 16.71 0.90
CA LYS A 119 -9.45 17.04 -0.02
C LYS A 119 -9.06 15.70 -0.56
N ALA A 120 -8.92 15.58 -1.87
CA ALA A 120 -8.40 14.38 -2.48
C ALA A 120 -7.10 14.04 -1.73
N ALA A 121 -7.27 13.35 -0.61
CA ALA A 121 -6.26 13.27 0.42
C ALA A 121 -5.15 12.40 -0.12
N GLY A 122 -3.92 12.88 -0.03
CA GLY A 122 -2.75 12.12 -0.39
C GLY A 122 -2.48 12.03 -1.88
N LEU A 123 -2.93 12.97 -2.71
CA LEU A 123 -2.58 13.02 -4.14
C LEU A 123 -1.08 13.16 -4.35
N GLN A 124 -0.41 13.98 -3.54
CA GLN A 124 1.04 14.18 -3.58
C GLN A 124 1.60 13.94 -2.19
N GLN A 125 2.42 12.88 -2.05
CA GLN A 125 2.99 12.51 -0.75
C GLN A 125 4.48 12.24 -0.84
N ILE A 126 5.25 12.75 0.11
CA ILE A 126 6.66 12.37 0.30
C ILE A 126 6.78 11.55 1.58
N TYR A 127 7.19 10.30 1.42
CA TYR A 127 7.54 9.42 2.53
C TYR A 127 9.01 9.62 2.88
N TYR A 128 9.28 10.19 4.06
CA TYR A 128 10.63 10.54 4.47
C TYR A 128 11.03 9.90 5.80
N GLY A 129 12.32 9.76 6.04
CA GLY A 129 12.90 9.19 7.25
C GLY A 129 14.24 8.53 6.99
N ALA A 130 14.83 7.97 8.04
CA ALA A 130 16.13 7.32 8.00
C ALA A 130 16.22 6.17 6.97
N PRO A 131 17.40 5.80 6.48
CA PRO A 131 17.60 4.65 5.61
C PRO A 131 17.16 3.35 6.33
N GLY A 132 16.51 2.46 5.59
CA GLY A 132 16.05 1.18 6.14
C GLY A 132 14.77 1.23 6.99
N THR A 133 14.01 2.34 7.00
CA THR A 133 12.71 2.41 7.69
C THR A 133 11.57 1.74 6.93
N GLY A 134 11.79 1.30 5.68
CA GLY A 134 10.78 0.60 4.88
C GLY A 134 9.87 1.52 4.05
N LYS A 135 10.28 2.74 3.72
CA LYS A 135 9.53 3.73 2.92
C LYS A 135 8.97 3.15 1.62
N SER A 136 9.83 2.62 0.75
CA SER A 136 9.43 2.05 -0.55
C SER A 136 8.52 0.82 -0.40
N LYS A 137 8.71 0.03 0.67
CA LYS A 137 7.83 -1.10 1.01
C LYS A 137 6.46 -0.60 1.44
N ALA A 138 6.38 0.41 2.28
CA ALA A 138 5.11 1.02 2.70
C ALA A 138 4.30 1.52 1.50
N ILE A 139 4.95 2.22 0.55
CA ILE A 139 4.30 2.64 -0.71
C ILE A 139 3.85 1.43 -1.53
N LYS A 140 4.71 0.41 -1.70
CA LYS A 140 4.37 -0.81 -2.45
C LYS A 140 3.15 -1.51 -1.86
N ASP A 141 3.06 -1.56 -0.54
CA ASP A 141 1.97 -2.21 0.18
C ASP A 141 0.66 -1.41 0.03
N LEU A 142 0.72 -0.09 0.12
CA LEU A 142 -0.43 0.80 -0.05
C LEU A 142 -0.95 0.86 -1.51
N THR A 143 -0.07 0.59 -2.47
CA THR A 143 -0.41 0.59 -3.91
C THR A 143 -0.56 -0.82 -4.47
N PHE A 144 -0.73 -1.83 -3.60
CA PHE A 144 -0.90 -3.21 -4.05
C PHE A 144 -2.20 -3.38 -4.86
N GLY A 145 -2.09 -3.95 -6.05
CA GLY A 145 -3.22 -4.11 -6.98
C GLY A 145 -3.57 -2.89 -7.81
N GLU A 146 -2.88 -1.76 -7.62
CA GLU A 146 -3.05 -0.54 -8.40
C GLU A 146 -2.09 -0.47 -9.60
N ASP A 147 -2.41 0.40 -10.57
CA ASP A 147 -1.51 0.67 -11.71
C ASP A 147 -0.44 1.69 -11.28
N VAL A 148 0.81 1.25 -11.28
CA VAL A 148 1.94 2.00 -10.77
C VAL A 148 3.02 2.16 -11.84
N ILE A 149 3.43 3.40 -12.08
CA ILE A 149 4.66 3.73 -12.81
C ILE A 149 5.70 4.18 -11.79
N ARG A 150 6.91 3.63 -11.87
CA ARG A 150 8.02 3.98 -10.97
C ARG A 150 9.17 4.61 -11.73
N THR A 151 9.77 5.61 -11.14
CA THR A 151 11.02 6.23 -11.59
C THR A 151 11.89 6.54 -10.38
N THR A 152 13.19 6.71 -10.61
CA THR A 152 14.15 7.08 -9.57
C THR A 152 14.84 8.36 -10.01
N PHE A 153 14.95 9.34 -9.13
CA PHE A 153 15.74 10.53 -9.42
C PHE A 153 17.21 10.26 -9.11
N HIS A 154 18.09 10.81 -9.91
CA HIS A 154 19.53 10.79 -9.76
C HIS A 154 20.12 12.15 -10.18
N PRO A 155 21.39 12.46 -9.87
CA PRO A 155 21.97 13.78 -10.13
C PRO A 155 21.85 14.26 -11.58
N ASP A 156 21.89 13.33 -12.55
CA ASP A 156 21.77 13.65 -13.98
C ASP A 156 20.32 13.65 -14.50
N SER A 157 19.33 13.48 -13.62
CA SER A 157 17.93 13.56 -14.01
C SER A 157 17.55 14.99 -14.38
N ASP A 158 16.81 15.11 -15.48
CA ASP A 158 16.35 16.38 -16.02
C ASP A 158 14.87 16.29 -16.49
N TYR A 159 14.35 17.37 -17.00
CA TYR A 159 13.00 17.44 -17.56
C TYR A 159 12.77 16.40 -18.68
N ALA A 160 13.75 16.23 -19.54
CA ALA A 160 13.65 15.32 -20.69
C ALA A 160 13.57 13.85 -20.24
N SER A 161 14.30 13.47 -19.21
CA SER A 161 14.28 12.11 -18.62
C SER A 161 13.04 11.83 -17.79
N PHE A 162 12.31 12.86 -17.37
CA PHE A 162 11.10 12.74 -16.55
C PHE A 162 9.81 12.88 -17.35
N ALA A 163 9.71 13.91 -18.21
CA ALA A 163 8.53 14.18 -19.03
C ALA A 163 8.58 13.43 -20.37
N GLY A 164 9.62 13.63 -21.16
CA GLY A 164 9.81 13.02 -22.46
C GLY A 164 10.70 13.84 -23.37
N THR A 165 11.25 13.20 -24.39
CA THR A 165 12.14 13.83 -25.36
C THR A 165 12.20 13.07 -26.67
N TYR A 166 12.69 13.72 -27.72
CA TYR A 166 13.02 13.04 -28.97
C TYR A 166 14.28 12.19 -28.81
N LYS A 167 14.15 10.92 -29.23
CA LYS A 167 15.28 9.99 -29.28
C LYS A 167 15.39 9.41 -30.71
N PRO A 168 16.62 9.16 -31.18
CA PRO A 168 16.81 8.38 -32.41
C PRO A 168 16.32 6.96 -32.15
N ILE A 169 15.51 6.45 -33.06
CA ILE A 169 15.06 5.06 -33.09
C ILE A 169 15.35 4.48 -34.44
N THR A 170 15.60 3.18 -34.53
CA THR A 170 15.67 2.46 -35.78
C THR A 170 14.26 2.03 -36.19
N GLU A 171 13.80 2.45 -37.35
CA GLU A 171 12.53 2.03 -37.93
C GLU A 171 12.78 1.24 -39.21
N GLU A 172 12.11 0.08 -39.33
CA GLU A 172 12.06 -0.64 -40.60
C GLU A 172 11.10 0.06 -41.56
N VAL A 173 11.62 0.56 -42.66
CA VAL A 173 10.84 1.21 -43.72
C VAL A 173 10.82 0.33 -44.96
N VAL A 174 9.64 0.11 -45.51
CA VAL A 174 9.49 -0.63 -46.77
C VAL A 174 10.19 0.14 -47.92
N LEU A 175 11.17 -0.50 -48.54
CA LEU A 175 11.87 0.07 -49.69
C LEU A 175 10.92 0.20 -50.86
N ARG A 176 10.92 1.39 -51.50
CA ARG A 176 10.09 1.68 -52.68
C ARG A 176 10.97 2.11 -53.86
N ASP A 177 10.59 1.69 -55.06
CA ASP A 177 11.23 2.13 -56.30
C ASP A 177 10.90 3.60 -56.64
N CYS A 178 11.45 4.09 -57.69
CA CYS A 178 11.23 5.46 -58.17
C CYS A 178 9.77 5.75 -58.61
N TYR A 179 8.93 4.73 -58.74
CA TYR A 179 7.49 4.83 -59.02
C TYR A 179 6.63 4.63 -57.78
N GLY A 180 7.25 4.49 -56.62
CA GLY A 180 6.55 4.29 -55.33
C GLY A 180 6.06 2.86 -55.08
N LYS A 181 6.39 1.88 -55.94
CA LYS A 181 6.06 0.47 -55.74
C LYS A 181 7.01 -0.15 -54.72
N LYS A 182 6.48 -1.11 -53.96
CA LYS A 182 7.29 -1.87 -53.02
C LYS A 182 8.33 -2.70 -53.77
N VAL A 183 9.57 -2.64 -53.33
CA VAL A 183 10.63 -3.51 -53.82
C VAL A 183 10.44 -4.89 -53.19
N ILE A 184 10.44 -5.91 -54.05
CA ILE A 184 10.31 -7.31 -53.63
C ILE A 184 11.65 -7.97 -53.94
N ASP A 185 12.16 -8.72 -52.99
CA ASP A 185 13.36 -9.53 -53.17
C ASP A 185 13.10 -10.66 -54.17
N ASP A 186 13.96 -10.81 -55.15
CA ASP A 186 13.73 -11.77 -56.24
C ASP A 186 13.88 -13.24 -55.80
N GLU A 187 14.64 -13.51 -54.75
CA GLU A 187 14.88 -14.87 -54.26
C GLU A 187 13.81 -15.26 -53.20
N THR A 188 13.59 -14.40 -52.20
CA THR A 188 12.69 -14.70 -51.08
C THR A 188 11.23 -14.36 -51.39
N LYS A 189 10.96 -13.53 -52.43
CA LYS A 189 9.64 -12.96 -52.74
C LYS A 189 9.02 -12.11 -51.62
N GLU A 190 9.82 -11.71 -50.63
CA GLU A 190 9.40 -10.84 -49.54
C GLU A 190 9.62 -9.38 -49.87
N VAL A 191 8.89 -8.50 -49.17
CA VAL A 191 9.04 -7.04 -49.32
C VAL A 191 10.35 -6.62 -48.67
N VAL A 192 11.24 -6.00 -49.44
CA VAL A 192 12.51 -5.50 -48.92
C VAL A 192 12.24 -4.34 -47.96
N LYS A 193 12.85 -4.41 -46.79
CA LYS A 193 12.85 -3.37 -45.78
C LYS A 193 14.26 -2.88 -45.55
N GLU A 194 14.39 -1.61 -45.27
CA GLU A 194 15.66 -1.01 -44.85
C GLU A 194 15.49 -0.38 -43.46
N GLU A 195 16.52 -0.44 -42.66
CA GLU A 195 16.57 0.24 -41.39
C GLU A 195 16.95 1.70 -41.60
N ARG A 196 16.11 2.62 -41.07
CA ARG A 196 16.38 4.06 -41.07
C ARG A 196 16.36 4.60 -39.67
N ILE A 197 17.25 5.53 -39.37
CA ILE A 197 17.20 6.29 -38.11
C ILE A 197 16.12 7.36 -38.26
N ALA A 198 15.09 7.26 -37.42
CA ALA A 198 14.05 8.27 -37.28
C ALA A 198 14.12 8.88 -35.87
N TYR A 199 13.72 10.13 -35.76
CA TYR A 199 13.57 10.76 -34.44
C TYR A 199 12.12 10.66 -33.99
N LYS A 200 11.89 10.05 -32.84
CA LYS A 200 10.56 9.90 -32.27
C LYS A 200 10.49 10.45 -30.87
N PHE A 201 9.40 11.13 -30.55
CA PHE A 201 9.13 11.56 -29.19
C PHE A 201 8.84 10.34 -28.33
N ILE A 202 9.65 10.14 -27.28
CA ILE A 202 9.52 9.04 -26.33
C ILE A 202 9.05 9.62 -25.00
N PRO A 203 7.81 9.31 -24.57
CA PRO A 203 7.32 9.72 -23.26
C PRO A 203 8.17 9.07 -22.17
N GLN A 204 8.23 9.73 -21.02
CA GLN A 204 8.87 9.20 -19.83
C GLN A 204 7.83 9.06 -18.71
N ALA A 205 8.25 8.66 -17.53
CA ALA A 205 7.39 8.23 -16.44
C ALA A 205 6.24 9.19 -16.10
N PHE A 206 6.50 10.51 -16.12
CA PHE A 206 5.47 11.51 -15.85
C PHE A 206 4.38 11.50 -16.93
N LEU A 207 4.78 11.59 -18.19
CA LEU A 207 3.83 11.70 -19.29
C LEU A 207 3.06 10.40 -19.52
N GLU A 208 3.71 9.24 -19.30
CA GLU A 208 3.02 7.95 -19.31
C GLU A 208 1.94 7.86 -18.21
N ALA A 209 2.26 8.28 -17.00
CA ALA A 209 1.32 8.31 -15.89
C ALA A 209 0.16 9.29 -16.15
N TYR A 210 0.47 10.46 -16.71
CA TYR A 210 -0.49 11.47 -17.11
C TYR A 210 -1.51 10.93 -18.12
N VAL A 211 -1.03 10.34 -19.20
CA VAL A 211 -1.88 9.77 -20.26
C VAL A 211 -2.75 8.64 -19.72
N LYS A 212 -2.16 7.71 -18.96
CA LYS A 212 -2.92 6.61 -18.34
C LYS A 212 -4.01 7.12 -17.40
N ALA A 213 -3.70 8.11 -16.58
CA ALA A 213 -4.67 8.69 -15.65
C ALA A 213 -5.88 9.30 -16.40
N TRP A 214 -5.64 10.10 -17.43
CA TRP A 214 -6.71 10.65 -18.26
C TRP A 214 -7.51 9.58 -19.00
N LYS A 215 -6.86 8.56 -19.56
CA LYS A 215 -7.54 7.45 -20.24
C LYS A 215 -8.46 6.67 -19.27
N LYS A 216 -8.11 6.57 -18.01
CA LYS A 216 -8.98 5.96 -16.97
C LYS A 216 -10.23 6.80 -16.64
N LEU A 217 -10.21 8.10 -16.88
CA LEU A 217 -11.36 9.00 -16.77
C LEU A 217 -12.12 9.21 -18.09
N SER A 218 -11.73 8.49 -19.12
CA SER A 218 -12.24 8.60 -20.48
C SER A 218 -12.89 7.31 -20.96
N SER A 219 -13.70 7.38 -22.01
CA SER A 219 -14.21 6.24 -22.76
C SER A 219 -13.83 6.37 -24.22
N LYS A 220 -13.78 5.25 -24.96
CA LYS A 220 -13.59 5.29 -26.41
C LYS A 220 -14.86 5.78 -27.10
N LYS A 221 -14.72 6.61 -28.13
CA LYS A 221 -15.85 7.05 -28.96
C LYS A 221 -16.58 5.82 -29.53
N GLY A 222 -17.90 5.74 -29.27
CA GLY A 222 -18.74 4.64 -29.73
C GLY A 222 -18.90 3.49 -28.73
N GLU A 223 -18.21 3.45 -27.61
CA GLU A 223 -18.55 2.57 -26.48
C GLU A 223 -19.88 3.03 -25.88
N LYS A 224 -20.84 2.11 -25.78
CA LYS A 224 -22.09 2.36 -25.06
C LYS A 224 -21.77 2.51 -23.57
N ILE A 225 -21.76 3.74 -23.09
CA ILE A 225 -21.69 4.02 -21.65
C ILE A 225 -22.97 3.44 -21.04
N ASP A 226 -22.85 2.55 -20.08
CA ASP A 226 -23.99 2.07 -19.32
C ASP A 226 -24.61 3.27 -18.58
N LYS A 227 -25.79 3.69 -19.03
CA LYS A 227 -26.50 4.85 -18.49
C LYS A 227 -26.92 4.66 -17.02
N SER A 228 -26.86 3.42 -16.50
CA SER A 228 -27.08 3.15 -15.08
C SER A 228 -25.97 3.73 -14.18
N GLU A 229 -24.75 3.89 -14.71
CA GLU A 229 -23.65 4.59 -14.02
C GLU A 229 -23.76 6.13 -14.08
N ASN A 230 -24.57 6.69 -14.98
CA ASN A 230 -24.75 8.14 -15.15
C ASN A 230 -25.71 8.80 -14.15
N ARG A 231 -26.23 8.07 -13.17
CA ARG A 231 -27.01 8.62 -12.05
C ARG A 231 -26.14 9.16 -10.91
N ILE A 232 -24.95 9.63 -11.22
CA ILE A 232 -24.10 10.30 -10.23
C ILE A 232 -24.59 11.72 -10.09
N HIS A 233 -25.18 12.00 -8.93
CA HIS A 233 -25.61 13.33 -8.51
C HIS A 233 -24.46 14.33 -8.66
N PRO A 234 -24.69 15.57 -9.10
CA PRO A 234 -23.65 16.60 -9.28
C PRO A 234 -22.75 16.85 -8.07
N ALA A 235 -23.26 16.65 -6.85
CA ALA A 235 -22.50 16.77 -5.60
C ALA A 235 -21.50 15.61 -5.34
N LEU A 236 -21.47 14.58 -6.17
CA LEU A 236 -20.66 13.36 -5.96
C LEU A 236 -19.40 13.33 -6.82
N LEU A 237 -18.97 14.45 -7.41
CA LEU A 237 -17.61 14.60 -7.91
C LEU A 237 -16.57 14.68 -6.78
N ASP A 238 -17.04 14.75 -5.54
CA ASP A 238 -16.28 15.20 -4.39
C ASP A 238 -15.51 14.11 -3.66
N THR A 239 -15.64 12.83 -4.05
CA THR A 239 -14.85 11.77 -3.41
C THR A 239 -14.19 10.85 -4.43
N PRO A 240 -12.85 10.65 -4.33
CA PRO A 240 -12.13 9.65 -5.12
C PRO A 240 -12.68 8.23 -4.97
N GLU A 241 -13.43 7.96 -3.90
CA GLU A 241 -13.97 6.63 -3.56
C GLU A 241 -15.24 6.23 -4.32
N ILE A 242 -15.94 7.20 -4.93
CA ILE A 242 -17.22 6.93 -5.62
C ILE A 242 -17.02 6.26 -6.98
N PHE A 243 -15.80 6.30 -7.51
CA PHE A 243 -15.44 5.60 -8.74
C PHE A 243 -15.16 4.10 -8.56
N THR A 244 -15.27 3.54 -7.35
CA THR A 244 -14.74 2.22 -7.00
C THR A 244 -15.76 1.09 -6.81
N LYS A 245 -17.05 1.29 -7.06
CA LYS A 245 -17.99 0.15 -7.02
C LYS A 245 -18.11 -0.50 -8.39
N ASN A 246 -17.32 -1.53 -8.65
CA ASN A 246 -17.43 -2.59 -9.67
C ASN A 246 -16.54 -2.58 -10.93
N LYS A 247 -15.38 -1.87 -10.97
CA LYS A 247 -14.33 -2.16 -11.98
C LYS A 247 -12.95 -1.77 -11.44
N ALA A 248 -11.88 -2.30 -12.05
CA ALA A 248 -10.49 -2.02 -11.70
C ALA A 248 -10.26 -0.56 -11.27
N SER A 249 -9.51 -0.37 -10.20
CA SER A 249 -9.23 0.96 -9.64
C SER A 249 -8.93 1.99 -10.73
N LYS A 250 -9.64 3.12 -10.71
CA LYS A 250 -9.37 4.23 -11.65
C LYS A 250 -8.14 5.04 -11.24
N LYS A 251 -7.50 4.73 -10.11
CA LYS A 251 -6.30 5.42 -9.64
C LYS A 251 -5.10 5.09 -10.52
N GLN A 252 -4.27 6.09 -10.75
CA GLN A 252 -2.97 5.96 -11.39
C GLN A 252 -1.92 6.49 -10.44
N TYR A 253 -0.87 5.69 -10.19
CA TYR A 253 0.23 6.10 -9.34
C TYR A 253 1.49 6.35 -10.16
N LEU A 254 2.15 7.47 -9.87
CA LEU A 254 3.52 7.77 -10.25
C LEU A 254 4.34 7.78 -8.97
N ILE A 255 5.28 6.86 -8.84
CA ILE A 255 6.17 6.75 -7.68
C ILE A 255 7.56 7.23 -8.07
N ILE A 256 8.08 8.21 -7.33
CA ILE A 256 9.41 8.77 -7.50
C ILE A 256 10.27 8.31 -6.32
N GLU A 257 11.20 7.40 -6.58
CA GLU A 257 12.16 7.00 -5.55
C GLU A 257 13.30 8.02 -5.47
N GLU A 258 13.76 8.30 -4.24
CA GLU A 258 14.89 9.18 -3.94
C GLU A 258 14.74 10.58 -4.57
N ILE A 259 13.60 11.24 -4.33
CA ILE A 259 13.24 12.52 -4.98
C ILE A 259 14.29 13.62 -4.80
N ASN A 260 15.01 13.62 -3.69
CA ASN A 260 16.04 14.60 -3.36
C ASN A 260 17.44 14.27 -3.92
N ARG A 261 17.62 13.15 -4.63
CA ARG A 261 18.86 12.87 -5.37
C ARG A 261 18.98 13.63 -6.68
N GLY A 262 17.88 14.16 -7.19
CA GLY A 262 17.86 15.02 -8.37
C GLY A 262 17.42 16.44 -8.03
N ASN A 263 17.77 17.39 -8.88
CA ASN A 263 17.30 18.77 -8.76
C ASN A 263 15.82 18.86 -9.15
N CYS A 264 14.91 18.84 -8.16
CA CYS A 264 13.47 18.85 -8.39
C CYS A 264 12.99 20.02 -9.27
N ALA A 265 13.57 21.21 -9.09
CA ALA A 265 13.21 22.38 -9.89
C ALA A 265 13.56 22.19 -11.38
N GLN A 266 14.71 21.61 -11.66
CA GLN A 266 15.15 21.31 -13.04
C GLN A 266 14.34 20.16 -13.64
N ILE A 267 14.06 19.10 -12.88
CA ILE A 267 13.37 17.90 -13.36
C ILE A 267 11.90 18.19 -13.63
N PHE A 268 11.22 18.91 -12.76
CA PHE A 268 9.81 19.26 -12.95
C PHE A 268 9.63 20.41 -13.94
N GLY A 269 10.53 21.37 -13.98
CA GLY A 269 10.37 22.58 -14.80
C GLY A 269 8.99 23.19 -14.63
N ASP A 270 8.30 23.50 -15.72
CA ASP A 270 6.95 24.09 -15.68
C ASP A 270 5.88 23.15 -15.11
N LEU A 271 6.10 21.82 -15.13
CA LEU A 271 5.17 20.84 -14.54
C LEU A 271 4.98 21.05 -13.05
N PHE A 272 5.89 21.75 -12.40
CA PHE A 272 5.82 22.12 -11.00
C PHE A 272 4.53 22.89 -10.65
N GLN A 273 4.04 23.74 -11.55
CA GLN A 273 2.79 24.50 -11.32
C GLN A 273 1.57 23.58 -11.26
N LEU A 274 1.61 22.46 -11.95
CA LEU A 274 0.52 21.49 -11.96
C LEU A 274 0.29 20.82 -10.60
N LEU A 275 1.27 20.87 -9.70
CA LEU A 275 1.19 20.28 -8.37
C LEU A 275 0.30 21.09 -7.41
N ASP A 276 -0.05 22.32 -7.71
CA ASP A 276 -1.10 23.03 -7.00
C ASP A 276 -2.45 22.46 -7.43
N ARG A 277 -3.12 21.74 -6.52
CA ARG A 277 -4.40 21.05 -6.77
C ARG A 277 -5.55 21.84 -6.15
N ASN A 278 -6.66 21.92 -6.89
CA ASN A 278 -7.90 22.45 -6.34
C ASN A 278 -8.60 21.42 -5.43
N GLU A 279 -9.70 21.82 -4.82
CA GLU A 279 -10.51 20.98 -3.92
C GLU A 279 -11.02 19.68 -4.58
N TYR A 280 -11.15 19.64 -5.92
CA TYR A 280 -11.57 18.45 -6.69
C TYR A 280 -10.40 17.57 -7.12
N GLY A 281 -9.16 17.94 -6.77
CA GLY A 281 -7.97 17.18 -7.07
C GLY A 281 -7.39 17.37 -8.47
N PHE A 282 -7.90 18.32 -9.25
CA PHE A 282 -7.29 18.74 -10.52
C PHE A 282 -6.25 19.84 -10.30
N SER A 283 -5.30 20.03 -11.23
CA SER A 283 -4.40 21.18 -11.16
C SER A 283 -5.18 22.50 -11.15
N ASP A 284 -4.86 23.39 -10.23
CA ASP A 284 -5.51 24.70 -10.13
C ASP A 284 -5.05 25.64 -11.25
N TYR A 285 -3.80 25.50 -11.67
CA TYR A 285 -3.17 26.31 -12.71
C TYR A 285 -2.81 25.47 -13.93
N PRO A 286 -3.63 25.47 -15.00
CA PRO A 286 -3.28 24.81 -16.26
C PRO A 286 -2.06 25.47 -16.91
N ILE A 287 -1.15 24.67 -17.46
CA ILE A 287 0.01 25.16 -18.21
C ILE A 287 -0.11 24.82 -19.69
N VAL A 288 0.67 25.51 -20.53
CA VAL A 288 0.77 25.22 -21.97
C VAL A 288 1.85 24.17 -22.16
N ALA A 289 1.52 23.07 -22.86
CA ALA A 289 2.52 22.10 -23.25
C ALA A 289 3.39 22.61 -24.42
N ASP A 290 4.63 22.12 -24.51
CA ASP A 290 5.45 22.33 -25.70
C ASP A 290 4.83 21.64 -26.94
N LYS A 291 5.27 22.04 -28.13
CA LYS A 291 4.68 21.56 -29.39
C LYS A 291 4.85 20.06 -29.63
N ASP A 292 5.90 19.49 -29.11
CA ASP A 292 6.19 18.07 -29.32
C ASP A 292 5.34 17.22 -28.39
N MET A 293 5.20 17.64 -27.15
CA MET A 293 4.26 17.04 -26.18
C MET A 293 2.81 17.18 -26.65
N GLN A 294 2.42 18.35 -27.24
CA GLN A 294 1.10 18.55 -27.82
C GLN A 294 0.79 17.49 -28.88
N LYS A 295 1.68 17.31 -29.86
CA LYS A 295 1.51 16.30 -30.94
C LYS A 295 1.42 14.88 -30.39
N TYR A 296 2.23 14.56 -29.38
CA TYR A 296 2.19 13.27 -28.74
C TYR A 296 0.85 13.04 -28.03
N LEU A 297 0.38 14.00 -27.23
CA LEU A 297 -0.87 13.90 -26.46
C LEU A 297 -2.10 13.85 -27.39
N GLU A 298 -2.13 14.67 -28.44
CA GLU A 298 -3.21 14.66 -29.44
C GLU A 298 -3.36 13.25 -30.05
N LYS A 299 -2.25 12.62 -30.41
CA LYS A 299 -2.23 11.26 -30.96
C LYS A 299 -2.69 10.22 -29.91
N GLU A 300 -2.21 10.33 -28.66
CA GLU A 300 -2.55 9.38 -27.59
C GLU A 300 -4.03 9.45 -27.19
N PHE A 301 -4.63 10.64 -27.28
CA PHE A 301 -6.03 10.86 -26.94
C PHE A 301 -6.97 10.74 -28.15
N GLU A 302 -6.46 10.45 -29.34
CA GLU A 302 -7.28 10.23 -30.52
C GLU A 302 -8.30 9.09 -30.27
N GLY A 303 -9.58 9.38 -30.51
CA GLY A 303 -10.66 8.42 -30.29
C GLY A 303 -11.11 8.27 -28.83
N TRP A 304 -10.56 9.05 -27.90
CA TRP A 304 -10.99 9.08 -26.51
C TRP A 304 -11.88 10.29 -26.21
N GLU A 305 -12.80 10.16 -25.26
CA GLU A 305 -13.67 11.23 -24.80
C GLU A 305 -13.77 11.19 -23.26
N ILE A 306 -13.51 12.35 -22.62
CA ILE A 306 -13.58 12.49 -21.16
C ILE A 306 -15.06 12.46 -20.73
N THR A 307 -15.38 11.61 -19.75
CA THR A 307 -16.76 11.31 -19.34
C THR A 307 -17.50 12.52 -18.75
N ASN A 308 -16.81 13.39 -18.03
CA ASN A 308 -17.40 14.54 -17.31
C ASN A 308 -16.94 15.89 -17.88
N LYS A 309 -16.84 16.01 -19.20
CA LYS A 309 -16.28 17.17 -19.89
C LYS A 309 -16.91 18.50 -19.46
N ASP A 310 -18.25 18.55 -19.36
CA ASP A 310 -18.96 19.81 -19.08
C ASP A 310 -18.64 20.34 -17.68
N LYS A 311 -18.46 19.46 -16.71
CA LYS A 311 -18.12 19.82 -15.33
C LYS A 311 -16.67 20.28 -15.22
N ILE A 312 -15.74 19.61 -15.92
CA ILE A 312 -14.34 20.03 -15.96
C ILE A 312 -14.24 21.40 -16.66
N ASN A 313 -14.95 21.61 -17.77
CA ASN A 313 -15.03 22.91 -18.43
C ASN A 313 -15.56 24.00 -17.49
N GLN A 314 -16.63 23.73 -16.75
CA GLN A 314 -17.20 24.65 -15.79
C GLN A 314 -16.24 24.98 -14.65
N LEU A 315 -15.48 23.98 -14.16
CA LEU A 315 -14.48 24.15 -13.10
C LEU A 315 -13.43 25.22 -13.45
N TYR A 316 -13.03 25.28 -14.72
CA TYR A 316 -12.04 26.25 -15.21
C TYR A 316 -12.67 27.53 -15.80
N GLY A 317 -14.00 27.63 -15.85
CA GLY A 317 -14.71 28.76 -16.50
C GLY A 317 -14.48 28.82 -18.01
N GLU A 318 -13.99 27.76 -18.64
CA GLU A 318 -13.68 27.66 -20.06
C GLU A 318 -14.54 26.58 -20.76
N ALA A 319 -15.34 26.96 -21.74
CA ALA A 319 -16.26 26.03 -22.42
C ALA A 319 -15.54 24.89 -23.19
N ASN A 320 -14.26 25.04 -23.47
CA ASN A 320 -13.47 24.11 -24.28
C ASN A 320 -12.23 23.54 -23.59
N MET A 321 -12.09 23.70 -22.26
CA MET A 321 -10.91 23.22 -21.51
C MET A 321 -10.58 21.76 -21.77
N VAL A 322 -11.57 20.88 -21.73
CA VAL A 322 -11.39 19.45 -22.02
C VAL A 322 -10.87 19.22 -23.44
N SER A 323 -11.35 19.97 -24.42
CA SER A 323 -10.84 19.89 -25.78
C SER A 323 -9.37 20.32 -25.89
N LEU A 324 -8.98 21.36 -25.15
CA LEU A 324 -7.58 21.81 -25.07
C LEU A 324 -6.68 20.76 -24.40
N ILE A 325 -7.16 20.09 -23.35
CA ILE A 325 -6.46 18.99 -22.68
C ILE A 325 -6.28 17.81 -23.65
N MET A 326 -7.33 17.40 -24.34
CA MET A 326 -7.29 16.25 -25.27
C MET A 326 -6.40 16.51 -26.50
N ARG A 327 -6.21 17.76 -26.91
CA ARG A 327 -5.25 18.15 -27.94
C ARG A 327 -3.85 18.45 -27.40
N GLY A 328 -3.64 18.29 -26.09
CA GLY A 328 -2.36 18.57 -25.45
C GLY A 328 -2.00 20.06 -25.38
N GLU A 329 -2.91 20.97 -25.74
CA GLU A 329 -2.67 22.42 -25.71
C GLU A 329 -2.65 22.98 -24.28
N ARG A 330 -3.31 22.27 -23.35
CA ARG A 330 -3.29 22.54 -21.91
C ARG A 330 -2.96 21.26 -21.15
N LEU A 331 -2.07 21.36 -20.19
CA LEU A 331 -1.80 20.30 -19.22
C LEU A 331 -2.55 20.61 -17.92
N VAL A 332 -3.22 19.61 -17.42
CA VAL A 332 -3.94 19.61 -16.13
C VAL A 332 -3.79 18.22 -15.53
N LEU A 333 -3.26 18.09 -14.35
CA LEU A 333 -3.23 16.79 -13.68
C LEU A 333 -4.65 16.37 -13.28
N PRO A 334 -5.10 15.18 -13.68
CA PRO A 334 -6.43 14.69 -13.32
C PRO A 334 -6.51 14.26 -11.85
N SER A 335 -7.70 14.27 -11.29
CA SER A 335 -7.96 13.98 -9.87
C SER A 335 -7.60 12.57 -9.42
N ASN A 336 -7.41 11.63 -10.35
CA ASN A 336 -7.05 10.24 -10.10
C ASN A 336 -5.55 9.95 -10.27
N LEU A 337 -4.71 10.96 -10.52
CA LEU A 337 -3.26 10.82 -10.60
C LEU A 337 -2.62 11.12 -9.25
N TYR A 338 -2.08 10.09 -8.62
CA TYR A 338 -1.36 10.14 -7.36
C TYR A 338 0.14 10.17 -7.65
N ILE A 339 0.85 11.16 -7.12
CA ILE A 339 2.30 11.30 -7.27
C ILE A 339 2.90 11.14 -5.88
N TRP A 340 3.52 9.98 -5.61
CA TRP A 340 4.14 9.70 -4.33
C TRP A 340 5.63 9.57 -4.47
N ALA A 341 6.38 9.97 -3.45
CA ALA A 341 7.83 9.92 -3.50
C ALA A 341 8.42 9.37 -2.21
N THR A 342 9.62 8.81 -2.31
CA THR A 342 10.48 8.52 -1.16
C THR A 342 11.61 9.52 -1.06
N MET A 343 12.04 9.81 0.17
CA MET A 343 13.16 10.67 0.46
C MET A 343 13.97 10.11 1.62
N ASN A 344 15.27 9.91 1.40
CA ASN A 344 16.23 9.73 2.49
C ASN A 344 16.67 11.09 3.00
N THR A 345 16.76 11.24 4.30
CA THR A 345 17.18 12.50 4.91
C THR A 345 18.70 12.57 5.14
N SER A 346 19.38 11.42 5.06
CA SER A 346 20.76 11.24 5.52
C SER A 346 21.89 11.51 4.53
N ASP A 347 21.60 11.63 3.23
CA ASP A 347 22.66 11.76 2.23
C ASP A 347 23.18 13.21 2.12
N GLN A 348 24.49 13.39 2.27
CA GLN A 348 25.17 14.69 2.17
C GLN A 348 25.22 15.24 0.74
N SER A 349 25.01 14.40 -0.27
CA SER A 349 25.06 14.76 -1.70
C SER A 349 23.69 15.12 -2.29
N LEU A 350 22.71 15.49 -1.45
CA LEU A 350 21.33 15.72 -1.88
C LEU A 350 21.11 17.16 -2.33
N PHE A 351 20.22 17.31 -3.31
CA PHE A 351 19.72 18.62 -3.69
C PHE A 351 18.72 19.11 -2.65
N PRO A 352 18.85 20.35 -2.15
CA PRO A 352 17.87 20.91 -1.24
C PRO A 352 16.53 21.10 -1.95
N ILE A 353 15.48 20.62 -1.34
CA ILE A 353 14.12 20.86 -1.82
C ILE A 353 13.67 22.23 -1.30
N ASP A 354 13.32 23.15 -2.20
CA ASP A 354 12.89 24.50 -1.83
C ASP A 354 11.52 24.53 -1.13
N SER A 355 11.20 25.64 -0.48
CA SER A 355 9.96 25.78 0.29
C SER A 355 8.70 25.79 -0.58
N ALA A 356 8.81 26.32 -1.81
CA ALA A 356 7.69 26.37 -2.75
C ALA A 356 7.33 24.95 -3.24
N PHE A 357 8.34 24.11 -3.45
CA PHE A 357 8.12 22.67 -3.75
C PHE A 357 7.54 21.93 -2.55
N LYS A 358 8.11 22.15 -1.34
CA LYS A 358 7.67 21.48 -0.11
C LYS A 358 6.19 21.69 0.20
N ARG A 359 5.66 22.90 0.01
CA ARG A 359 4.26 23.23 0.34
C ARG A 359 3.20 22.50 -0.49
N ARG A 360 3.60 21.92 -1.63
CA ARG A 360 2.71 21.21 -2.55
C ARG A 360 2.57 19.73 -2.24
N TRP A 361 3.26 19.25 -1.20
CA TRP A 361 3.32 17.85 -0.82
C TRP A 361 2.85 17.62 0.60
N ASP A 362 2.14 16.52 0.81
CA ASP A 362 1.86 15.99 2.13
C ASP A 362 3.07 15.18 2.61
N TRP A 363 3.60 15.52 3.77
CA TRP A 363 4.79 14.88 4.32
C TRP A 363 4.41 13.74 5.24
N LYS A 364 4.89 12.53 4.95
CA LYS A 364 4.65 11.30 5.71
C LYS A 364 5.94 10.82 6.34
N TYR A 365 6.09 11.09 7.62
CA TYR A 365 7.23 10.57 8.37
C TYR A 365 7.10 9.06 8.56
N VAL A 366 8.16 8.32 8.20
CA VAL A 366 8.28 6.88 8.43
C VAL A 366 9.28 6.66 9.57
N PRO A 367 8.78 6.48 10.80
CA PRO A 367 9.65 6.37 11.96
C PRO A 367 10.43 5.06 11.99
N ILE A 368 11.55 5.08 12.69
CA ILE A 368 12.29 3.88 13.04
C ILE A 368 11.45 3.09 14.04
N ARG A 369 11.09 1.87 13.68
CA ARG A 369 10.29 0.96 14.52
C ARG A 369 10.83 -0.45 14.37
N GLU A 370 10.59 -1.25 15.40
CA GLU A 370 10.80 -2.69 15.34
C GLU A 370 10.02 -3.31 14.17
N GLY A 371 10.68 -4.20 13.44
CA GLY A 371 10.06 -4.86 12.30
C GLY A 371 8.91 -5.76 12.74
N ARG A 372 7.83 -5.72 11.98
CA ARG A 372 6.67 -6.59 12.20
C ARG A 372 6.25 -7.28 10.94
N ASP A 373 5.80 -8.50 11.09
CA ASP A 373 5.13 -9.22 10.02
C ASP A 373 3.82 -8.52 9.64
N LYS A 374 3.57 -8.41 8.35
CA LYS A 374 2.43 -7.65 7.83
C LYS A 374 1.08 -8.29 8.12
N GLU A 375 1.03 -9.63 8.10
CA GLU A 375 -0.22 -10.37 8.21
C GLU A 375 -0.56 -10.64 9.67
N THR A 376 0.43 -11.03 10.45
CA THR A 376 0.26 -11.43 11.85
C THR A 376 0.49 -10.28 12.83
N ASN A 377 1.09 -9.17 12.39
CA ASN A 377 1.59 -8.07 13.24
C ASN A 377 2.57 -8.53 14.33
N ALA A 378 3.07 -9.76 14.23
CA ALA A 378 4.08 -10.29 15.14
C ALA A 378 5.43 -9.60 14.91
N LYS A 379 6.25 -9.52 15.96
CA LYS A 379 7.61 -9.00 15.85
C LYS A 379 8.44 -9.89 14.93
N LEU A 380 9.26 -9.28 14.08
CA LEU A 380 10.28 -9.98 13.33
C LEU A 380 11.48 -10.18 14.27
N ASN A 381 11.67 -11.38 14.76
CA ASN A 381 12.79 -11.71 15.64
C ASN A 381 14.04 -11.95 14.78
N TRP A 382 14.70 -10.88 14.36
CA TRP A 382 15.96 -10.96 13.64
C TRP A 382 17.13 -10.89 14.62
N TYR A 383 18.20 -11.62 14.32
CA TYR A 383 19.40 -11.65 15.15
C TYR A 383 20.67 -11.60 14.30
N ILE A 384 21.73 -11.05 14.89
CA ILE A 384 23.10 -11.07 14.35
C ILE A 384 23.74 -12.36 14.83
N ASN A 385 24.18 -13.21 13.89
CA ASN A 385 24.82 -14.47 14.19
C ASN A 385 26.34 -14.35 14.05
N THR A 386 27.07 -14.60 15.14
CA THR A 386 28.54 -14.62 15.18
C THR A 386 29.09 -16.06 15.24
N GLY A 387 28.25 -17.08 14.99
CA GLY A 387 28.58 -18.50 15.11
C GLY A 387 28.15 -19.04 16.47
N ASP A 388 28.88 -18.74 17.53
CA ASP A 388 28.60 -19.25 18.88
C ASP A 388 27.55 -18.43 19.63
N LYS A 389 27.38 -17.14 19.28
CA LYS A 389 26.43 -16.21 19.92
C LYS A 389 25.47 -15.60 18.92
N GLN A 390 24.31 -15.22 19.43
CA GLN A 390 23.29 -14.51 18.67
C GLN A 390 22.87 -13.26 19.45
N TYR A 391 22.82 -12.13 18.75
CA TYR A 391 22.49 -10.84 19.34
C TYR A 391 21.20 -10.29 18.72
N ASP A 392 20.32 -9.75 19.55
CA ASP A 392 19.03 -9.21 19.07
C ASP A 392 19.25 -7.99 18.17
N TRP A 393 18.74 -8.07 16.94
CA TRP A 393 18.91 -7.02 15.94
C TRP A 393 18.23 -5.71 16.33
N TRP A 394 17.05 -5.77 16.97
CA TRP A 394 16.36 -4.55 17.39
C TRP A 394 17.05 -3.88 18.58
N SER A 395 17.57 -4.66 19.50
CA SER A 395 18.41 -4.16 20.58
C SER A 395 19.63 -3.41 20.03
N PHE A 396 20.33 -4.00 19.04
CA PHE A 396 21.44 -3.34 18.35
C PHE A 396 21.01 -2.02 17.70
N VAL A 397 19.96 -2.03 16.84
CA VAL A 397 19.46 -0.84 16.15
C VAL A 397 19.06 0.24 17.16
N SER A 398 18.43 -0.13 18.26
CA SER A 398 18.01 0.82 19.29
C SER A 398 19.18 1.48 20.00
N LYS A 399 20.23 0.72 20.31
CA LYS A 399 21.41 1.19 21.04
C LYS A 399 22.32 2.01 20.15
N VAL A 400 22.62 1.53 18.94
CA VAL A 400 23.45 2.28 18.00
C VAL A 400 22.79 3.60 17.60
N ASN A 401 21.46 3.64 17.46
CA ASN A 401 20.77 4.89 17.17
C ASN A 401 20.80 5.90 18.32
N LYS A 402 20.86 5.45 19.57
CA LYS A 402 21.11 6.33 20.72
C LYS A 402 22.53 6.91 20.65
N LEU A 403 23.51 6.05 20.36
CA LEU A 403 24.90 6.47 20.19
C LEU A 403 25.04 7.47 19.02
N ILE A 404 24.43 7.18 17.87
CA ILE A 404 24.39 8.12 16.72
C ILE A 404 23.80 9.47 17.14
N GLY A 405 22.67 9.46 17.84
CA GLY A 405 22.02 10.69 18.30
C GLY A 405 22.90 11.50 19.25
N SER A 406 23.61 10.84 20.19
CA SER A 406 24.47 11.52 21.16
C SER A 406 25.74 12.09 20.54
N LEU A 407 26.38 11.38 19.63
CA LEU A 407 27.66 11.79 19.03
C LEU A 407 27.48 12.74 17.84
N THR A 408 26.52 12.48 16.97
CA THR A 408 26.37 13.23 15.72
C THR A 408 25.34 14.34 15.80
N ASN A 409 24.46 14.29 16.78
CA ASN A 409 23.28 15.16 16.90
C ASN A 409 22.40 15.16 15.62
N SER A 410 22.47 14.08 14.82
CA SER A 410 21.78 13.91 13.53
C SER A 410 20.80 12.74 13.59
N GLU A 411 19.53 13.06 13.42
CA GLU A 411 18.47 12.04 13.29
C GLU A 411 18.56 11.29 11.96
N ASP A 412 19.18 11.92 10.97
CA ASP A 412 19.20 11.43 9.59
C ASP A 412 20.17 10.26 9.39
N LYS A 413 21.23 10.20 10.19
CA LYS A 413 22.25 9.15 10.15
C LYS A 413 21.81 7.85 10.84
N LYS A 414 20.66 7.85 11.51
CA LYS A 414 20.12 6.67 12.22
C LYS A 414 19.75 5.53 11.28
N LEU A 415 19.80 4.32 11.80
CA LEU A 415 19.46 3.09 11.08
C LEU A 415 18.00 2.70 11.28
N GLY A 416 17.29 2.40 10.21
CA GLY A 416 16.00 1.72 10.27
C GLY A 416 16.15 0.20 10.41
N TYR A 417 15.10 -0.47 10.87
CA TYR A 417 15.10 -1.92 11.09
C TYR A 417 15.50 -2.73 9.85
N PHE A 418 15.09 -2.28 8.66
CA PHE A 418 15.33 -2.96 7.38
C PHE A 418 16.59 -2.47 6.66
N PHE A 419 17.50 -1.80 7.36
CA PHE A 419 18.78 -1.37 6.80
C PHE A 419 19.63 -2.57 6.35
N CYS A 420 19.67 -3.60 7.18
CA CYS A 420 20.21 -4.91 6.83
C CYS A 420 19.08 -5.93 6.76
N LYS A 421 19.00 -6.71 5.68
CA LYS A 421 17.93 -7.69 5.47
C LYS A 421 18.40 -9.06 5.90
N ALA A 422 17.77 -9.59 6.94
CA ALA A 422 18.03 -10.95 7.41
C ALA A 422 17.59 -12.00 6.38
N LYS A 423 18.33 -13.10 6.29
CA LYS A 423 17.91 -14.35 5.64
C LYS A 423 17.37 -15.28 6.72
N ASN A 424 16.14 -15.73 6.58
CA ASN A 424 15.48 -16.61 7.57
C ASN A 424 15.53 -16.06 9.02
N GLY A 425 15.52 -14.74 9.19
CA GLY A 425 15.64 -14.08 10.48
C GLY A 425 17.09 -13.85 10.95
N GLU A 426 18.07 -14.27 10.20
CA GLU A 426 19.49 -14.25 10.57
C GLU A 426 20.28 -13.27 9.72
N ILE A 427 21.17 -12.51 10.35
CA ILE A 427 22.17 -11.62 9.75
C ILE A 427 23.53 -12.22 10.12
N ASP A 428 24.22 -12.80 9.16
CA ASP A 428 25.55 -13.35 9.38
C ASP A 428 26.59 -12.23 9.65
N ALA A 429 27.71 -12.59 10.28
CA ALA A 429 28.75 -11.64 10.65
C ALA A 429 29.36 -10.93 9.43
N ASP A 430 29.52 -11.61 8.30
CA ASP A 430 30.06 -11.03 7.08
C ASP A 430 29.15 -9.91 6.54
N LEU A 431 27.86 -10.18 6.47
CA LEU A 431 26.85 -9.21 6.05
C LEU A 431 26.75 -8.04 7.04
N PHE A 432 26.86 -8.33 8.33
CA PHE A 432 26.83 -7.32 9.37
C PHE A 432 28.03 -6.37 9.26
N VAL A 433 29.25 -6.89 9.14
CA VAL A 433 30.47 -6.09 9.03
C VAL A 433 30.49 -5.33 7.70
N SER A 434 30.28 -6.02 6.58
CA SER A 434 30.41 -5.40 5.25
C SER A 434 29.34 -4.34 4.97
N LYS A 435 28.22 -4.37 5.65
CA LYS A 435 27.12 -3.44 5.40
C LYS A 435 26.86 -2.48 6.54
N VAL A 436 26.77 -2.97 7.77
CA VAL A 436 26.39 -2.16 8.93
C VAL A 436 27.59 -1.47 9.55
N ILE A 437 28.64 -2.22 9.90
CA ILE A 437 29.85 -1.65 10.46
C ILE A 437 30.51 -0.70 9.45
N PHE A 438 30.57 -1.10 8.16
CA PHE A 438 31.07 -0.23 7.09
C PHE A 438 30.34 1.12 7.07
N TYR A 439 29.01 1.11 7.08
CA TYR A 439 28.22 2.35 7.11
C TYR A 439 28.52 3.19 8.36
N LEU A 440 28.56 2.56 9.53
CA LEU A 440 28.80 3.25 10.79
C LEU A 440 30.18 3.92 10.81
N TRP A 441 31.22 3.23 10.37
CA TRP A 441 32.61 3.74 10.41
C TRP A 441 32.88 4.76 9.31
N ASN A 442 32.37 4.58 8.10
CA ASN A 442 32.70 5.42 6.96
C ASN A 442 31.73 6.61 6.73
N ASP A 443 30.45 6.43 7.09
CA ASP A 443 29.44 7.46 6.79
C ASP A 443 28.90 8.15 8.04
N VAL A 444 28.85 7.45 9.18
CA VAL A 444 28.25 7.99 10.40
C VAL A 444 29.30 8.64 11.32
N PHE A 445 30.30 7.87 11.76
CA PHE A 445 31.22 8.28 12.81
C PHE A 445 32.54 8.86 12.30
N LYS A 446 32.82 8.80 11.01
CA LYS A 446 34.05 9.26 10.39
C LYS A 446 34.50 10.66 10.85
N ASP A 447 33.56 11.59 10.97
CA ASP A 447 33.82 13.01 11.28
C ASP A 447 33.73 13.31 12.79
N TYR A 448 33.34 12.35 13.63
CA TYR A 448 33.03 12.54 15.05
C TYR A 448 34.04 11.90 16.00
N GLY A 449 34.98 11.12 15.47
CA GLY A 449 35.96 10.38 16.26
C GLY A 449 35.40 9.11 16.89
N PHE A 450 36.31 8.33 17.48
CA PHE A 450 36.03 7.01 18.07
C PHE A 450 36.51 6.95 19.53
N ASP A 451 36.42 8.10 20.23
CA ASP A 451 36.94 8.21 21.60
C ASP A 451 36.01 7.58 22.66
N ASP A 452 34.78 7.26 22.27
CA ASP A 452 33.82 6.60 23.15
C ASP A 452 34.26 5.14 23.43
N LYS A 453 33.99 4.68 24.65
CA LYS A 453 34.33 3.32 25.10
C LYS A 453 33.71 2.22 24.25
N ASP A 454 32.56 2.52 23.64
CA ASP A 454 31.87 1.58 22.74
C ASP A 454 32.72 1.20 21.52
N PHE A 455 33.70 2.03 21.15
CA PHE A 455 34.62 1.80 20.03
C PHE A 455 36.04 1.33 20.45
N GLN A 456 36.23 0.92 21.68
CA GLN A 456 37.55 0.54 22.19
C GLN A 456 37.60 -0.94 22.56
N ASP A 457 38.80 -1.51 22.49
CA ASP A 457 39.06 -2.85 23.03
C ASP A 457 39.37 -2.77 24.54
N GLU A 458 39.62 -3.92 25.17
CA GLU A 458 39.95 -4.02 26.60
C GLU A 458 41.22 -3.26 27.00
N GLU A 459 42.13 -3.00 26.05
CA GLU A 459 43.36 -2.24 26.23
C GLU A 459 43.15 -0.72 25.98
N GLY A 460 41.94 -0.30 25.63
CA GLY A 460 41.58 1.08 25.30
C GLY A 460 42.06 1.52 23.90
N LYS A 461 42.36 0.56 23.01
CA LYS A 461 42.70 0.86 21.60
C LYS A 461 41.42 0.90 20.78
N ILE A 462 41.38 1.87 19.86
CA ILE A 462 40.25 2.06 18.95
C ILE A 462 40.07 0.83 18.04
N LEU A 463 38.84 0.37 17.94
CA LEU A 463 38.39 -0.63 16.96
C LEU A 463 38.27 0.07 15.59
N SER A 464 39.38 0.22 14.87
CA SER A 464 39.36 0.71 13.48
C SER A 464 38.68 -0.32 12.57
N PHE A 465 38.16 0.13 11.41
CA PHE A 465 37.37 -0.75 10.51
C PHE A 465 38.14 -2.00 10.06
N ASP A 466 39.46 -1.87 9.83
CA ASP A 466 40.34 -2.97 9.44
C ASP A 466 40.42 -4.06 10.52
N ARG A 467 40.25 -3.74 11.78
CA ARG A 467 40.27 -4.71 12.89
C ARG A 467 39.07 -5.65 12.94
N PHE A 468 38.01 -5.35 12.21
CA PHE A 468 36.89 -6.28 12.02
C PHE A 468 37.20 -7.39 11.01
N TYR A 469 38.43 -7.38 10.45
CA TYR A 469 38.90 -8.42 9.54
C TYR A 469 40.23 -9.00 10.03
N GLU A 470 40.42 -10.31 9.82
CA GLU A 470 41.65 -11.00 10.09
C GLU A 470 42.10 -11.77 8.85
N ASP A 471 43.42 -11.84 8.67
CA ASP A 471 44.03 -12.66 7.60
C ASP A 471 44.41 -14.02 8.15
N LYS A 472 43.68 -15.06 7.76
CA LYS A 472 44.00 -16.46 8.07
C LYS A 472 44.32 -17.22 6.78
N ASN A 473 45.54 -17.70 6.65
CA ASN A 473 46.00 -18.54 5.50
C ASN A 473 45.83 -17.84 4.14
N GLY A 474 46.05 -16.52 4.06
CA GLY A 474 45.91 -15.74 2.83
C GLY A 474 44.44 -15.51 2.40
N LYS A 475 43.51 -15.71 3.32
CA LYS A 475 42.09 -15.31 3.16
C LYS A 475 41.72 -14.33 4.24
N THR A 476 41.12 -13.22 3.82
CA THR A 476 40.54 -12.23 4.71
C THR A 476 39.18 -12.73 5.18
N ASN A 477 39.02 -12.93 6.49
CA ASN A 477 37.77 -13.34 7.14
C ASN A 477 37.34 -12.26 8.13
N VAL A 478 36.08 -12.27 8.54
CA VAL A 478 35.61 -11.42 9.62
C VAL A 478 36.21 -11.88 10.95
N ASP A 479 36.75 -10.92 11.72
CA ASP A 479 37.19 -11.15 13.10
C ASP A 479 35.96 -11.14 14.03
N ILE A 480 35.47 -12.33 14.33
CA ILE A 480 34.29 -12.54 15.15
C ILE A 480 34.47 -11.96 16.57
N ALA A 481 35.67 -12.07 17.15
CA ALA A 481 35.94 -11.59 18.50
C ALA A 481 35.75 -10.05 18.58
N ASN A 482 36.23 -9.31 17.60
CA ASN A 482 36.05 -7.87 17.54
C ASN A 482 34.60 -7.47 17.23
N VAL A 483 33.84 -8.25 16.46
CA VAL A 483 32.40 -8.04 16.26
C VAL A 483 31.64 -8.23 17.58
N GLU A 484 31.89 -9.31 18.29
CA GLU A 484 31.27 -9.60 19.58
C GLU A 484 31.63 -8.55 20.62
N LEU A 485 32.87 -8.15 20.68
CA LEU A 485 33.34 -7.10 21.59
C LEU A 485 32.59 -5.77 21.36
N PHE A 486 32.43 -5.34 20.11
CA PHE A 486 31.65 -4.15 19.79
C PHE A 486 30.17 -4.28 20.20
N LEU A 487 29.55 -5.44 19.95
CA LEU A 487 28.17 -5.70 20.34
C LEU A 487 27.99 -5.74 21.86
N ASP A 488 28.95 -6.35 22.57
CA ASP A 488 28.94 -6.43 24.03
C ASP A 488 29.23 -5.04 24.66
N ASN A 489 30.13 -4.23 24.10
CA ASN A 489 30.38 -2.84 24.52
C ASN A 489 29.13 -1.97 24.41
N LEU A 490 28.40 -2.08 23.30
CA LEU A 490 27.09 -1.42 23.12
C LEU A 490 26.03 -1.99 24.07
N GLY A 491 26.31 -3.12 24.76
CA GLY A 491 25.38 -3.84 25.61
C GLY A 491 24.19 -4.39 24.86
N VAL A 492 24.39 -4.88 23.62
CA VAL A 492 23.33 -5.51 22.82
C VAL A 492 22.83 -6.78 23.49
N GLU A 493 21.51 -6.92 23.59
CA GLU A 493 20.90 -8.10 24.21
C GLU A 493 21.21 -9.36 23.39
N LYS A 494 21.63 -10.43 24.09
CA LYS A 494 21.79 -11.73 23.44
C LYS A 494 20.38 -12.28 23.16
N ALA A 495 20.18 -12.80 21.96
CA ALA A 495 18.92 -13.39 21.59
C ALA A 495 18.70 -14.62 22.50
N SER A 496 17.76 -14.51 23.42
CA SER A 496 17.35 -15.64 24.23
C SER A 496 16.52 -16.58 23.38
N PHE A 497 17.12 -17.65 22.88
CA PHE A 497 16.32 -18.84 22.61
C PHE A 497 15.91 -19.36 23.99
N ASN A 498 14.62 -19.41 24.25
CA ASN A 498 14.11 -20.17 25.38
C ASN A 498 14.56 -21.64 25.20
N LYS A 499 15.78 -21.94 25.64
CA LYS A 499 16.01 -23.18 26.35
C LYS A 499 15.24 -22.95 27.64
N GLU A 500 14.21 -23.72 27.87
CA GLU A 500 13.67 -23.93 29.21
C GLU A 500 14.86 -24.37 30.06
N GLU A 501 15.50 -23.43 30.75
CA GLU A 501 16.33 -23.70 31.89
C GLU A 501 15.37 -24.00 33.04
N ASP A 502 15.44 -25.25 33.51
CA ASP A 502 14.90 -25.64 34.80
C ASP A 502 15.39 -24.65 35.86
N VAL A 503 14.50 -23.79 36.31
CA VAL A 503 14.73 -23.05 37.56
C VAL A 503 14.15 -23.93 38.66
N ASP A 504 15.05 -24.58 39.39
CA ASP A 504 14.78 -25.07 40.72
C ASP A 504 14.42 -23.86 41.61
N ASP A 505 13.17 -23.69 41.91
CA ASP A 505 12.72 -22.99 43.12
C ASP A 505 11.84 -23.95 43.91
N ASP A 506 12.48 -24.48 44.95
CA ASP A 506 11.92 -25.15 46.10
C ASP A 506 11.05 -24.14 46.87
N ASP A 507 9.74 -24.31 46.87
CA ASP A 507 8.92 -24.15 48.06
C ASP A 507 7.55 -24.82 47.87
N SER A 508 7.39 -25.83 48.66
CA SER A 508 6.27 -26.69 48.96
C SER A 508 4.90 -26.04 49.07
N ILE A 509 3.88 -26.64 48.44
CA ILE A 509 2.63 -27.07 49.12
C ILE A 509 2.04 -28.25 48.33
N GLU A 510 1.89 -29.37 49.03
CA GLU A 510 1.27 -30.61 48.62
C GLU A 510 -0.22 -30.44 48.31
N GLU A 511 -0.69 -31.05 47.21
CA GLU A 511 -1.93 -31.86 47.24
C GLU A 511 -1.90 -32.86 46.08
N GLU A 512 -1.94 -34.11 46.44
CA GLU A 512 -1.96 -35.32 45.61
C GLU A 512 -3.21 -35.39 44.74
N VAL A 513 -3.06 -35.83 43.48
CA VAL A 513 -3.87 -36.94 42.91
C VAL A 513 -3.08 -37.58 41.74
N GLU A 514 -2.96 -38.87 41.83
CA GLU A 514 -2.38 -39.82 40.90
C GLU A 514 -2.99 -39.79 39.46
N ASP A 515 -2.31 -39.95 38.39
CA ASP A 515 -2.10 -41.18 37.63
C ASP A 515 -1.59 -40.95 36.21
N SER A 516 -0.71 -41.82 35.78
CA SER A 516 -0.37 -42.33 34.43
C SER A 516 0.48 -41.47 33.47
N SER A 517 1.74 -41.95 33.38
CA SER A 517 2.59 -42.17 32.21
C SER A 517 2.31 -41.36 30.92
N THR A 518 3.23 -40.44 30.57
CA THR A 518 3.51 -40.10 29.19
C THR A 518 5.02 -39.86 28.98
N GLU A 519 5.59 -40.70 28.10
CA GLU A 519 6.95 -40.61 27.61
C GLU A 519 7.28 -39.23 27.02
N LYS A 520 8.43 -38.68 27.34
CA LYS A 520 9.03 -37.50 26.70
C LYS A 520 9.22 -37.75 25.21
N ARG A 521 8.35 -37.14 24.38
CA ARG A 521 8.52 -37.16 22.91
C ARG A 521 9.65 -36.20 22.51
N SER A 522 10.71 -36.75 21.89
CA SER A 522 11.78 -35.98 21.27
C SER A 522 11.25 -35.03 20.20
N LYS A 523 11.79 -33.81 20.11
CA LYS A 523 11.51 -32.88 18.99
C LYS A 523 11.98 -33.49 17.68
N ASP A 524 11.07 -33.75 16.77
CA ASP A 524 11.37 -34.26 15.44
C ASP A 524 11.77 -33.12 14.49
N ASN A 525 13.00 -33.13 14.04
CA ASN A 525 13.58 -32.17 13.08
C ASN A 525 13.64 -32.72 11.66
N SER A 526 12.78 -33.65 11.28
CA SER A 526 12.79 -34.23 9.94
C SER A 526 12.56 -33.22 8.83
N HIS A 527 13.35 -33.30 7.79
CA HIS A 527 13.31 -32.48 6.57
C HIS A 527 12.97 -33.35 5.36
N TYR A 528 12.34 -32.73 4.35
CA TYR A 528 11.80 -33.45 3.20
C TYR A 528 12.08 -32.70 1.90
N THR A 529 12.21 -33.44 0.79
CA THR A 529 12.27 -32.88 -0.57
C THR A 529 11.01 -33.21 -1.36
N ILE A 530 10.71 -32.43 -2.39
CA ILE A 530 9.67 -32.73 -3.38
C ILE A 530 10.36 -32.91 -4.73
N ASN A 531 10.30 -34.12 -5.29
CA ASN A 531 10.99 -34.48 -6.53
C ASN A 531 12.51 -34.20 -6.47
N GLY A 532 13.13 -34.47 -5.32
CA GLY A 532 14.57 -34.23 -5.08
C GLY A 532 14.97 -32.74 -4.95
N GLN A 533 14.00 -31.81 -4.84
CA GLN A 533 14.25 -30.37 -4.74
C GLN A 533 13.63 -29.78 -3.48
N GLY A 534 14.29 -28.73 -2.96
CA GLY A 534 13.83 -28.00 -1.79
C GLY A 534 14.19 -28.69 -0.47
N ASP A 535 13.97 -27.97 0.63
CA ASP A 535 14.16 -28.42 2.01
C ASP A 535 12.96 -27.93 2.82
N TYR A 536 12.09 -28.86 3.19
CA TYR A 536 10.81 -28.54 3.80
C TYR A 536 10.65 -29.21 5.16
N LYS A 537 10.23 -28.44 6.16
CA LYS A 537 9.66 -28.97 7.40
C LYS A 537 8.20 -29.36 7.18
N LYS A 538 7.58 -30.11 8.12
CA LYS A 538 6.24 -30.71 8.01
C LYS A 538 5.14 -29.77 7.50
N GLY A 539 4.91 -28.60 8.15
CA GLY A 539 3.88 -27.64 7.73
C GLY A 539 4.17 -26.99 6.36
N PRO A 540 5.39 -26.46 6.14
CA PRO A 540 5.82 -25.99 4.82
C PRO A 540 5.76 -27.04 3.72
N LEU A 541 6.01 -28.34 4.01
CA LEU A 541 5.89 -29.41 3.04
C LEU A 541 4.46 -29.55 2.49
N ALA A 542 3.50 -29.64 3.38
CA ALA A 542 2.09 -29.80 2.97
C ALA A 542 1.60 -28.62 2.12
N LEU A 543 2.01 -27.40 2.48
CA LEU A 543 1.76 -26.19 1.69
C LEU A 543 2.39 -26.28 0.29
N ALA A 544 3.67 -26.67 0.22
CA ALA A 544 4.41 -26.77 -1.05
C ALA A 544 3.82 -27.84 -1.99
N VAL A 545 3.36 -28.95 -1.44
CA VAL A 545 2.65 -30.00 -2.19
C VAL A 545 1.35 -29.46 -2.79
N LEU A 546 0.54 -28.75 -2.00
CA LEU A 546 -0.71 -28.16 -2.48
C LEU A 546 -0.44 -27.09 -3.56
N GLN A 547 0.54 -26.22 -3.36
CA GLN A 547 0.94 -25.22 -4.35
C GLN A 547 1.41 -25.88 -5.65
N LYS A 548 2.23 -26.93 -5.57
CA LYS A 548 2.70 -27.66 -6.76
C LYS A 548 1.55 -28.33 -7.51
N TYR A 549 0.62 -28.93 -6.78
CA TYR A 549 -0.56 -29.58 -7.36
C TYR A 549 -1.47 -28.57 -8.06
N THR A 550 -1.80 -27.46 -7.41
CA THR A 550 -2.66 -26.41 -7.99
C THR A 550 -1.99 -25.71 -9.19
N ASN A 551 -0.68 -25.50 -9.16
CA ASN A 551 0.07 -24.92 -10.29
C ASN A 551 0.09 -25.86 -11.51
N SER A 552 0.11 -27.17 -11.30
CA SER A 552 0.00 -28.18 -12.37
C SER A 552 -1.43 -28.33 -12.91
N ASN A 553 -2.42 -27.82 -12.19
CA ASN A 553 -3.85 -27.89 -12.52
C ASN A 553 -4.54 -26.53 -12.48
N PRO A 554 -4.10 -25.52 -13.25
CA PRO A 554 -4.55 -24.12 -13.11
C PRO A 554 -6.01 -23.90 -13.50
N SER A 555 -6.60 -24.80 -14.26
CA SER A 555 -8.00 -24.73 -14.70
C SER A 555 -9.00 -25.36 -13.73
N LYS A 556 -8.54 -26.14 -12.73
CA LYS A 556 -9.44 -26.79 -11.77
C LYS A 556 -10.04 -25.79 -10.79
N THR A 557 -11.30 -25.99 -10.48
CA THR A 557 -12.04 -25.23 -9.46
C THR A 557 -11.68 -25.68 -8.05
N VAL A 558 -12.05 -24.89 -7.04
CA VAL A 558 -11.86 -25.25 -5.62
C VAL A 558 -12.51 -26.59 -5.29
N LYS A 559 -13.70 -26.84 -5.82
CA LYS A 559 -14.44 -28.08 -5.58
C LYS A 559 -13.70 -29.31 -6.14
N GLU A 560 -13.19 -29.21 -7.37
CA GLU A 560 -12.42 -30.29 -8.01
C GLU A 560 -11.10 -30.56 -7.26
N ILE A 561 -10.41 -29.53 -6.78
CA ILE A 561 -9.22 -29.71 -5.94
C ILE A 561 -9.56 -30.40 -4.61
N MET A 562 -10.67 -30.03 -3.96
CA MET A 562 -11.09 -30.67 -2.71
C MET A 562 -11.47 -32.15 -2.94
N GLU A 563 -12.12 -32.47 -4.04
CA GLU A 563 -12.46 -33.86 -4.44
C GLU A 563 -11.20 -34.67 -4.72
N ASP A 564 -10.23 -34.14 -5.48
CA ASP A 564 -8.96 -34.80 -5.79
C ASP A 564 -8.10 -35.04 -4.54
N TRP A 565 -8.19 -34.17 -3.56
CA TRP A 565 -7.41 -34.28 -2.32
C TRP A 565 -8.07 -35.16 -1.26
N THR A 566 -9.30 -35.62 -1.46
CA THR A 566 -9.98 -36.54 -0.53
C THR A 566 -9.15 -37.77 -0.19
N PRO A 567 -8.45 -38.44 -1.13
CA PRO A 567 -7.63 -39.63 -0.82
C PRO A 567 -6.42 -39.36 0.06
N VAL A 568 -5.90 -38.11 0.07
CA VAL A 568 -4.69 -37.74 0.83
C VAL A 568 -5.01 -37.05 2.15
N VAL A 569 -6.29 -36.89 2.50
CA VAL A 569 -6.69 -36.33 3.79
C VAL A 569 -6.23 -37.24 4.92
N VAL A 570 -5.65 -36.61 5.96
CA VAL A 570 -5.19 -37.24 7.19
C VAL A 570 -5.82 -36.54 8.40
N ASN A 571 -5.68 -37.14 9.58
CA ASN A 571 -6.29 -36.61 10.81
C ASN A 571 -5.55 -35.35 11.33
N VAL A 572 -5.57 -34.28 10.53
CA VAL A 572 -5.09 -32.93 10.87
C VAL A 572 -6.31 -32.03 10.99
N PRO A 573 -6.47 -31.29 12.10
CA PRO A 573 -7.61 -30.37 12.25
C PRO A 573 -7.65 -29.35 11.09
N HIS A 574 -8.80 -29.27 10.43
CA HIS A 574 -8.98 -28.34 9.30
C HIS A 574 -7.92 -28.45 8.21
N MET A 575 -7.57 -29.70 7.84
CA MET A 575 -6.49 -29.98 6.89
C MET A 575 -6.61 -29.17 5.60
N LEU A 576 -7.81 -29.14 5.02
CA LEU A 576 -8.19 -28.27 3.89
C LEU A 576 -9.52 -27.61 4.18
N GLU A 577 -9.64 -26.32 3.86
CA GLU A 577 -10.86 -25.54 4.01
C GLU A 577 -11.06 -24.64 2.79
N THR A 578 -12.31 -24.50 2.37
CA THR A 578 -12.70 -23.44 1.43
C THR A 578 -12.68 -22.08 2.12
N GLN A 579 -12.75 -20.98 1.35
CA GLN A 579 -12.83 -19.62 1.89
C GLN A 579 -14.03 -19.43 2.84
N GLU A 580 -15.16 -20.07 2.54
CA GLU A 580 -16.38 -19.97 3.32
C GLU A 580 -16.28 -20.72 4.66
N GLU A 581 -15.76 -21.95 4.63
CA GLU A 581 -15.52 -22.76 5.83
C GLU A 581 -14.49 -22.09 6.75
N TYR A 582 -13.39 -21.59 6.21
CA TYR A 582 -12.37 -20.84 6.96
C TYR A 582 -12.95 -19.60 7.64
N ASN A 583 -13.73 -18.78 6.91
CA ASN A 583 -14.38 -17.58 7.44
C ASN A 583 -15.40 -17.93 8.53
N THR A 584 -16.17 -19.01 8.35
CA THR A 584 -17.14 -19.48 9.34
C THR A 584 -16.45 -19.95 10.62
N ARG A 585 -15.37 -20.70 10.50
CA ARG A 585 -14.57 -21.16 11.64
C ARG A 585 -13.98 -19.99 12.43
N ILE A 586 -13.39 -19.01 11.73
CA ILE A 586 -12.83 -17.82 12.38
C ILE A 586 -13.89 -17.00 13.11
N SER A 587 -15.06 -16.85 12.50
CA SER A 587 -16.16 -16.07 13.09
C SER A 587 -16.71 -16.74 14.37
N ASN A 588 -16.68 -18.05 14.43
CA ASN A 588 -17.21 -18.84 15.55
C ASN A 588 -16.17 -19.11 16.65
N SER A 589 -14.87 -18.88 16.40
CA SER A 589 -13.81 -19.17 17.37
C SER A 589 -13.69 -18.06 18.43
N LYS A 590 -13.87 -18.42 19.70
CA LYS A 590 -13.61 -17.56 20.86
C LYS A 590 -12.12 -17.37 21.15
N ASP A 591 -11.26 -18.23 20.60
CA ASP A 591 -9.82 -18.24 20.84
C ASP A 591 -9.05 -17.57 19.71
N LYS A 592 -8.44 -16.41 20.00
CA LYS A 592 -7.65 -15.63 19.04
C LYS A 592 -6.40 -16.38 18.51
N LYS A 593 -5.87 -17.37 19.26
CA LYS A 593 -4.71 -18.17 18.84
C LYS A 593 -5.03 -19.16 17.73
N ASN A 594 -6.27 -19.61 17.59
CA ASN A 594 -6.69 -20.56 16.56
C ASN A 594 -6.98 -19.92 15.18
N ARG A 595 -6.94 -18.59 15.08
CA ARG A 595 -7.24 -17.87 13.83
C ARG A 595 -6.17 -18.00 12.74
N SER A 596 -4.92 -18.30 13.09
CA SER A 596 -3.77 -18.25 12.17
C SER A 596 -3.19 -19.62 11.78
N ARG A 597 -3.86 -20.73 12.11
CA ARG A 597 -3.32 -22.07 11.89
C ARG A 597 -3.62 -22.65 10.51
N ALA A 598 -3.69 -21.80 9.50
CA ALA A 598 -3.87 -22.23 8.11
C ALA A 598 -3.08 -21.32 7.16
N ASN A 599 -2.49 -21.94 6.13
CA ASN A 599 -1.85 -21.24 5.02
C ASN A 599 -2.82 -21.14 3.83
N ILE A 600 -2.73 -20.02 3.08
CA ILE A 600 -3.58 -19.76 1.92
C ILE A 600 -2.86 -20.16 0.62
N VAL A 601 -3.56 -20.86 -0.27
CA VAL A 601 -3.09 -21.14 -1.63
C VAL A 601 -4.08 -20.52 -2.62
N LYS A 602 -3.53 -19.80 -3.62
CA LYS A 602 -4.30 -19.14 -4.68
C LYS A 602 -3.82 -19.63 -6.03
N TRP A 603 -4.74 -19.91 -6.94
CA TRP A 603 -4.42 -20.30 -8.33
C TRP A 603 -5.53 -19.90 -9.31
N GLY A 604 -5.23 -19.89 -10.60
CA GLY A 604 -6.21 -19.56 -11.65
C GLY A 604 -6.88 -18.19 -11.45
N ASN A 605 -8.12 -18.08 -11.86
CA ASN A 605 -8.91 -16.85 -11.73
C ASN A 605 -9.60 -16.76 -10.36
N ASN A 606 -8.86 -16.36 -9.33
CA ASN A 606 -9.36 -16.13 -7.95
C ASN A 606 -9.80 -17.37 -7.14
N ASN A 607 -9.32 -18.56 -7.48
CA ASN A 607 -9.53 -19.73 -6.62
C ASN A 607 -8.67 -19.64 -5.35
N VAL A 608 -9.27 -19.96 -4.20
CA VAL A 608 -8.62 -19.88 -2.89
C VAL A 608 -8.96 -21.11 -2.06
N ILE A 609 -7.95 -21.72 -1.44
CA ILE A 609 -8.10 -22.82 -0.49
C ILE A 609 -7.12 -22.61 0.68
N TYR A 610 -7.49 -23.12 1.85
CA TYR A 610 -6.67 -23.04 3.06
C TYR A 610 -6.18 -24.42 3.45
N ILE A 611 -4.91 -24.53 3.89
CA ILE A 611 -4.30 -25.77 4.39
C ILE A 611 -3.77 -25.56 5.80
N SER A 612 -4.04 -26.51 6.68
CA SER A 612 -3.62 -26.46 8.09
C SER A 612 -2.10 -26.38 8.27
N THR A 613 -1.65 -25.68 9.32
CA THR A 613 -0.24 -25.68 9.75
C THR A 613 0.06 -26.66 10.90
N GLU A 614 -0.95 -27.38 11.39
CA GLU A 614 -0.87 -28.26 12.57
C GLU A 614 -0.47 -29.71 12.22
N TRP A 615 0.77 -29.90 11.77
CA TRP A 615 1.29 -31.20 11.37
C TRP A 615 2.21 -31.80 12.44
N ASN A 616 1.97 -33.04 12.85
CA ASN A 616 2.87 -33.83 13.66
C ASN A 616 3.61 -34.89 12.81
N ILE A 617 4.49 -35.70 13.41
CA ILE A 617 5.28 -36.69 12.68
C ILE A 617 4.42 -37.80 12.08
N ASP A 618 3.39 -38.23 12.79
CA ASP A 618 2.53 -39.33 12.35
C ASP A 618 1.65 -38.87 11.18
N THR A 619 1.02 -37.69 11.31
CA THR A 619 0.16 -37.13 10.27
C THR A 619 0.92 -36.75 9.01
N ILE A 620 2.15 -36.22 9.12
CA ILE A 620 2.95 -35.89 7.93
C ILE A 620 3.46 -37.14 7.23
N SER A 621 3.82 -38.19 7.98
CA SER A 621 4.26 -39.46 7.41
C SER A 621 3.14 -40.16 6.65
N GLU A 622 1.93 -40.19 7.22
CA GLU A 622 0.73 -40.71 6.56
C GLU A 622 0.39 -39.89 5.30
N PHE A 623 0.48 -38.56 5.37
CA PHE A 623 0.27 -37.67 4.24
C PHE A 623 1.26 -37.94 3.09
N ILE A 624 2.56 -38.06 3.41
CA ILE A 624 3.61 -38.38 2.42
C ILE A 624 3.32 -39.70 1.72
N GLN A 625 2.98 -40.74 2.49
CA GLN A 625 2.66 -42.05 1.93
C GLN A 625 1.45 -41.96 0.99
N LYS A 626 0.40 -41.22 1.38
CA LYS A 626 -0.81 -41.04 0.57
C LYS A 626 -0.55 -40.20 -0.69
N VAL A 627 0.25 -39.14 -0.61
CA VAL A 627 0.62 -38.30 -1.77
C VAL A 627 1.48 -39.09 -2.75
N ASN A 628 2.49 -39.82 -2.28
CA ASN A 628 3.34 -40.61 -3.15
C ASN A 628 2.61 -41.79 -3.82
N ALA A 629 1.45 -42.20 -3.29
CA ALA A 629 0.59 -43.20 -3.90
C ALA A 629 -0.33 -42.64 -5.02
N GLN A 630 -0.37 -41.29 -5.20
CA GLN A 630 -1.15 -40.65 -6.26
C GLN A 630 -0.30 -40.47 -7.53
N ASP A 631 -0.95 -40.52 -8.68
CA ASP A 631 -0.31 -40.25 -9.99
C ASP A 631 -0.29 -38.73 -10.29
N TRP A 632 0.24 -37.93 -9.34
CA TRP A 632 0.31 -36.46 -9.46
C TRP A 632 1.65 -35.95 -9.97
N GLY A 633 2.62 -36.85 -10.21
CA GLY A 633 3.99 -36.47 -10.54
C GLY A 633 4.72 -35.76 -9.37
N ILE A 634 4.25 -35.99 -8.13
CA ILE A 634 4.81 -35.45 -6.90
C ILE A 634 5.35 -36.63 -6.09
N ASN A 635 6.68 -36.67 -5.88
CA ASN A 635 7.34 -37.63 -5.03
C ASN A 635 8.02 -36.92 -3.87
N ILE A 636 7.72 -37.33 -2.65
CA ILE A 636 8.23 -36.74 -1.42
C ILE A 636 9.19 -37.73 -0.76
N GLU A 637 10.39 -37.28 -0.47
CA GLU A 637 11.43 -38.08 0.18
C GLU A 637 11.92 -37.35 1.44
N LYS A 638 12.19 -38.12 2.49
CA LYS A 638 12.82 -37.60 3.70
C LYS A 638 14.32 -37.42 3.45
N ILE A 639 14.87 -36.29 3.85
CA ILE A 639 16.31 -36.04 3.83
C ILE A 639 16.90 -36.86 4.98
N GLU A 640 17.76 -37.83 4.66
CA GLU A 640 18.57 -38.53 5.67
C GLU A 640 19.73 -37.60 6.06
N GLU A 641 19.90 -37.33 7.36
CA GLU A 641 21.01 -36.57 7.92
C GLU A 641 22.35 -37.29 7.76
#